data_a86e1abea833862a4cfbd06c5d02b699
#
_entry.id   a86e1abea833862a4cfbd06c5d02b699
#
_cell.length_a   1.000
_cell.length_b   1.000
_cell.length_c   1.000
_cell.angle_alpha   90.00
_cell.angle_beta   90.00
_cell.angle_gamma   90.00
#
_symmetry.space_group_name_H-M   'P 1'
#
loop_
_entity.id
_entity.type
_entity.pdbx_description
1 polymer ?
#
loop_
_entity_poly.entity_id
_entity_poly.type
_entity_poly.pdbx_seq_one_letter_code
_entity_poly.pdbx_strand_id
1 'polypeptide(L)'
;VTSIEQNPDLVHDLTAEDYWNRYQLLFALYSVSDRAIPSAYDGLKPGQRRLLYQMYSSNLLPGNKPQKSSKVCSAVTGNLHPHGGTAMYGAAALLAADFQRVKIIDGQGAFPRIQGDIPAADRYTEMRLSPAGAALTEELGDHAVPMAETFDGEWIEPVVLPARFPVLLVNGALGIAEGWATKVPAHNPRQVMAACRALLKKPNLSDDKLMELLPGPDWGCGGSVVGSAGLRDYVTTGRGSFTVRGTLTVDGRNVVITELPPGVASSTVQERIRSLIDGGDLPGVADMSDLTDRRNGLRIVVAAKRGHDPAQLITSLLALTPLESTFAASLVALDADRIPRWWSVRELIGSFLSLRDSAVVRRSEHRLEKVTARRHLVSGLLLVHIDIDAAVAVIRGSDTVDEARAGLCARFGIDDVQADYVLALQLRRLTKLDVLELRTEADKLDAEHAQLTELLASPDARKVLIDAELVETAKLFKSAEFDRRTVLDFDATPVAASIDKDGPRKPNAAWRLDHQGFLSDSHGDVLADGLGWAVWTDGRIKFTTGAGLPTKVRHVPVAPDITGLLCSGVLPEGAHMVLVTRRGRLLRIDPSVINPQGAAGNGVAGIRLAEDGDEVIAALPIAGVGAEAILSLSEKGWKVTACNDIPVKGRGGAGVGFHPFVAGENMLLSATVSATGFTRGGKKVKAESRAKSTIKGAGSDVAPTAAAG
;
A
#
# COMPACT_ATOMS: atom_id res chain seq x y z
N VAL A 1 -31.54 4.97 -29.68
CA VAL A 1 -31.43 4.98 -28.21
C VAL A 1 -32.84 5.11 -27.69
N THR A 2 -33.54 3.98 -27.57
CA THR A 2 -34.84 3.92 -26.91
C THR A 2 -34.59 4.04 -25.41
N SER A 3 -35.20 5.05 -24.80
CA SER A 3 -35.05 5.38 -23.38
C SER A 3 -35.50 4.21 -22.51
N ILE A 4 -34.65 3.87 -21.51
CA ILE A 4 -34.90 2.87 -20.47
C ILE A 4 -36.16 3.19 -19.65
N GLU A 5 -36.73 4.39 -19.78
CA GLU A 5 -37.92 4.90 -19.10
C GLU A 5 -39.24 4.21 -19.48
N GLN A 6 -39.28 3.30 -20.47
CA GLN A 6 -40.52 2.71 -20.96
C GLN A 6 -40.77 1.25 -20.57
N ASN A 7 -39.93 0.63 -19.76
CA ASN A 7 -40.16 -0.72 -19.27
C ASN A 7 -39.94 -0.79 -17.73
N PRO A 8 -41.05 -0.63 -16.95
CA PRO A 8 -40.95 -0.65 -15.47
C PRO A 8 -40.46 -1.99 -14.94
N ASP A 9 -40.53 -3.09 -15.72
CA ASP A 9 -40.01 -4.40 -15.32
C ASP A 9 -38.48 -4.50 -15.37
N LEU A 10 -37.79 -3.48 -15.90
CA LEU A 10 -36.33 -3.39 -15.93
C LEU A 10 -35.74 -2.54 -14.80
N VAL A 11 -36.57 -1.86 -14.03
CA VAL A 11 -36.16 -1.07 -12.87
C VAL A 11 -36.44 -1.89 -11.62
N HIS A 12 -35.38 -2.40 -11.01
CA HIS A 12 -35.45 -3.02 -9.70
C HIS A 12 -35.11 -2.00 -8.63
N ASP A 13 -36.03 -1.79 -7.69
CA ASP A 13 -35.74 -1.00 -6.50
C ASP A 13 -34.71 -1.75 -5.64
N LEU A 14 -33.49 -1.23 -5.62
CA LEU A 14 -32.41 -1.75 -4.80
C LEU A 14 -32.20 -0.80 -3.62
N THR A 15 -32.29 -1.31 -2.39
CA THR A 15 -31.95 -0.51 -1.23
C THR A 15 -30.45 -0.18 -1.23
N ALA A 16 -30.05 0.93 -0.61
CA ALA A 16 -28.63 1.26 -0.47
C ALA A 16 -27.88 0.14 0.28
N GLU A 17 -28.50 -0.47 1.28
CA GLU A 17 -27.96 -1.61 2.03
C GLU A 17 -27.75 -2.84 1.16
N ASP A 18 -28.74 -3.20 0.33
CA ASP A 18 -28.60 -4.33 -0.62
C ASP A 18 -27.49 -4.06 -1.65
N TYR A 19 -27.39 -2.83 -2.17
CA TYR A 19 -26.32 -2.43 -3.08
C TYR A 19 -24.94 -2.59 -2.44
N TRP A 20 -24.76 -2.07 -1.21
CA TRP A 20 -23.51 -2.18 -0.48
C TRP A 20 -23.15 -3.64 -0.19
N ASN A 21 -24.07 -4.44 0.33
CA ASN A 21 -23.79 -5.80 0.75
C ASN A 21 -23.60 -6.77 -0.43
N ARG A 22 -24.31 -6.56 -1.54
CA ARG A 22 -24.27 -7.51 -2.69
C ARG A 22 -23.23 -7.13 -3.74
N TYR A 23 -23.00 -5.84 -3.96
CA TYR A 23 -22.16 -5.39 -5.07
C TYR A 23 -20.89 -4.69 -4.59
N GLN A 24 -21.02 -3.67 -3.75
CA GLN A 24 -19.88 -2.87 -3.32
C GLN A 24 -18.92 -3.66 -2.42
N LEU A 25 -19.42 -4.44 -1.47
CA LEU A 25 -18.59 -5.28 -0.62
C LEU A 25 -17.81 -6.32 -1.45
N LEU A 26 -18.48 -6.97 -2.42
CA LEU A 26 -17.80 -7.94 -3.29
C LEU A 26 -16.71 -7.28 -4.15
N PHE A 27 -16.99 -6.08 -4.68
CA PHE A 27 -16.00 -5.32 -5.42
C PHE A 27 -14.83 -4.87 -4.53
N ALA A 28 -15.10 -4.44 -3.31
CA ALA A 28 -14.07 -4.07 -2.32
C ALA A 28 -13.18 -5.28 -1.98
N LEU A 29 -13.78 -6.43 -1.69
CA LEU A 29 -13.05 -7.68 -1.43
C LEU A 29 -12.18 -8.07 -2.63
N TYR A 30 -12.73 -8.03 -3.84
CA TYR A 30 -11.98 -8.29 -5.06
C TYR A 30 -10.83 -7.29 -5.24
N SER A 31 -11.08 -5.99 -5.06
CA SER A 31 -10.06 -4.94 -5.18
C SER A 31 -8.89 -5.16 -4.20
N VAL A 32 -9.17 -5.63 -3.00
CA VAL A 32 -8.17 -5.94 -1.97
C VAL A 32 -7.42 -7.23 -2.31
N SER A 33 -8.13 -8.36 -2.48
CA SER A 33 -7.53 -9.68 -2.51
C SER A 33 -6.97 -10.09 -3.87
N ASP A 34 -7.55 -9.56 -4.98
CA ASP A 34 -7.20 -10.00 -6.34
C ASP A 34 -6.53 -8.95 -7.21
N ARG A 35 -6.38 -7.70 -6.70
CA ARG A 35 -5.84 -6.62 -7.52
C ARG A 35 -4.70 -5.84 -6.87
N ALA A 36 -4.93 -5.24 -5.70
CA ALA A 36 -4.09 -4.13 -5.22
C ALA A 36 -3.06 -4.52 -4.16
N ILE A 37 -3.40 -5.45 -3.26
CA ILE A 37 -2.57 -5.82 -2.11
C ILE A 37 -1.73 -7.06 -2.44
N PRO A 38 -0.41 -7.05 -2.19
CA PRO A 38 0.46 -8.20 -2.43
C PRO A 38 0.29 -9.27 -1.35
N SER A 39 0.62 -10.53 -1.67
CA SER A 39 0.74 -11.61 -0.70
C SER A 39 1.95 -11.41 0.21
N ALA A 40 1.83 -11.74 1.50
CA ALA A 40 2.93 -11.73 2.45
C ALA A 40 3.96 -12.84 2.18
N TYR A 41 3.60 -13.86 1.43
CA TYR A 41 4.43 -15.05 1.18
C TYR A 41 5.39 -14.84 0.01
N ASP A 42 4.89 -14.62 -1.21
CA ASP A 42 5.71 -14.40 -2.40
C ASP A 42 5.92 -12.92 -2.74
N GLY A 43 5.24 -12.02 -2.03
CA GLY A 43 5.38 -10.57 -2.21
C GLY A 43 4.75 -10.01 -3.48
N LEU A 44 3.97 -10.78 -4.21
CA LEU A 44 3.44 -10.42 -5.52
C LEU A 44 1.93 -10.15 -5.47
N LYS A 45 1.49 -9.24 -6.32
CA LYS A 45 0.08 -9.07 -6.66
C LYS A 45 -0.35 -10.18 -7.63
N PRO A 46 -1.63 -10.58 -7.65
CA PRO A 46 -2.10 -11.66 -8.52
C PRO A 46 -1.73 -11.47 -10.01
N GLY A 47 -1.92 -10.28 -10.57
CA GLY A 47 -1.54 -10.00 -11.96
C GLY A 47 -0.03 -10.14 -12.23
N GLN A 48 0.82 -9.76 -11.26
CA GLN A 48 2.27 -9.94 -11.36
C GLN A 48 2.64 -11.43 -11.31
N ARG A 49 2.03 -12.20 -10.42
CA ARG A 49 2.24 -13.65 -10.29
C ARG A 49 1.88 -14.38 -11.57
N ARG A 50 0.70 -14.10 -12.14
CA ARG A 50 0.22 -14.66 -13.41
C ARG A 50 1.14 -14.32 -14.56
N LEU A 51 1.65 -13.09 -14.61
CA LEU A 51 2.61 -12.67 -15.64
C LEU A 51 3.90 -13.48 -15.57
N LEU A 52 4.50 -13.63 -14.39
CA LEU A 52 5.73 -14.39 -14.21
C LEU A 52 5.52 -15.88 -14.47
N TYR A 53 4.38 -16.43 -14.06
CA TYR A 53 3.99 -17.80 -14.38
C TYR A 53 3.86 -18.04 -15.90
N GLN A 54 3.19 -17.13 -16.62
CA GLN A 54 3.09 -17.20 -18.08
C GLN A 54 4.45 -17.13 -18.77
N MET A 55 5.34 -16.27 -18.26
CA MET A 55 6.70 -16.17 -18.80
C MET A 55 7.50 -17.46 -18.57
N TYR A 56 7.38 -18.07 -17.38
CA TYR A 56 7.97 -19.37 -17.08
C TYR A 56 7.42 -20.47 -18.00
N SER A 57 6.10 -20.59 -18.10
CA SER A 57 5.41 -21.61 -18.94
C SER A 57 5.74 -21.46 -20.43
N SER A 58 6.03 -20.23 -20.88
CA SER A 58 6.48 -19.94 -22.25
C SER A 58 8.01 -20.09 -22.44
N ASN A 59 8.72 -20.61 -21.46
CA ASN A 59 10.19 -20.79 -21.48
C ASN A 59 10.97 -19.50 -21.75
N LEU A 60 10.45 -18.36 -21.25
CA LEU A 60 11.12 -17.05 -21.35
C LEU A 60 12.12 -16.87 -20.20
N LEU A 61 13.06 -17.82 -20.10
CA LEU A 61 14.08 -17.86 -19.06
C LEU A 61 15.30 -16.99 -19.40
N PRO A 62 16.17 -16.67 -18.41
CA PRO A 62 17.42 -15.98 -18.66
C PRO A 62 18.26 -16.70 -19.71
N GLY A 63 18.82 -15.95 -20.65
CA GLY A 63 19.60 -16.51 -21.78
C GLY A 63 18.76 -16.92 -23.00
N ASN A 64 17.47 -17.20 -22.85
CA ASN A 64 16.59 -17.51 -23.97
C ASN A 64 16.22 -16.24 -24.75
N LYS A 65 15.73 -16.41 -25.98
CA LYS A 65 15.27 -15.29 -26.79
C LYS A 65 14.04 -14.61 -26.16
N PRO A 66 14.05 -13.29 -25.96
CA PRO A 66 12.88 -12.57 -25.46
C PRO A 66 11.73 -12.58 -26.50
N GLN A 67 10.52 -12.38 -26.04
CA GLN A 67 9.33 -12.27 -26.88
C GLN A 67 8.72 -10.87 -26.78
N LYS A 68 7.95 -10.49 -27.83
CA LYS A 68 7.16 -9.24 -27.83
C LYS A 68 6.28 -9.15 -26.59
N SER A 69 6.33 -8.00 -25.91
CA SER A 69 5.54 -7.78 -24.70
C SER A 69 4.04 -7.95 -24.96
N SER A 70 3.56 -7.51 -26.12
CA SER A 70 2.16 -7.70 -26.54
C SER A 70 1.75 -9.18 -26.56
N LYS A 71 2.62 -10.08 -27.08
CA LYS A 71 2.32 -11.52 -27.13
C LYS A 71 2.21 -12.11 -25.73
N VAL A 72 3.14 -11.77 -24.85
CA VAL A 72 3.13 -12.27 -23.47
C VAL A 72 1.93 -11.76 -22.70
N CYS A 73 1.65 -10.45 -22.76
CA CYS A 73 0.50 -9.84 -22.08
C CYS A 73 -0.84 -10.38 -22.59
N SER A 74 -0.98 -10.60 -23.91
CA SER A 74 -2.18 -11.20 -24.48
C SER A 74 -2.40 -12.64 -24.00
N ALA A 75 -1.34 -13.44 -23.88
CA ALA A 75 -1.45 -14.79 -23.32
C ALA A 75 -1.88 -14.79 -21.86
N VAL A 76 -1.38 -13.85 -21.04
CA VAL A 76 -1.83 -13.69 -19.65
C VAL A 76 -3.31 -13.32 -19.58
N THR A 77 -3.73 -12.33 -20.37
CA THR A 77 -5.13 -11.85 -20.33
C THR A 77 -6.12 -12.84 -20.93
N GLY A 78 -5.68 -13.65 -21.88
CA GLY A 78 -6.52 -14.68 -22.50
C GLY A 78 -6.68 -15.92 -21.62
N ASN A 79 -5.63 -16.34 -20.91
CA ASN A 79 -5.64 -17.64 -20.23
C ASN A 79 -5.75 -17.55 -18.70
N LEU A 80 -5.21 -16.49 -18.10
CA LEU A 80 -5.02 -16.45 -16.64
C LEU A 80 -5.69 -15.26 -15.94
N HIS A 81 -5.84 -14.12 -16.63
CA HIS A 81 -6.22 -12.86 -15.95
C HIS A 81 -7.20 -12.05 -16.80
N PRO A 82 -8.52 -12.13 -16.55
CA PRO A 82 -9.56 -11.54 -17.39
C PRO A 82 -9.67 -10.02 -17.24
N HIS A 83 -8.56 -9.29 -17.54
CA HIS A 83 -8.44 -7.85 -17.41
C HIS A 83 -7.77 -7.24 -18.65
N GLY A 84 -7.88 -5.91 -18.81
CA GLY A 84 -7.33 -5.23 -19.98
C GLY A 84 -5.81 -5.38 -20.14
N GLY A 85 -5.36 -5.69 -21.36
CA GLY A 85 -3.95 -5.89 -21.71
C GLY A 85 -3.05 -4.68 -21.38
N THR A 86 -3.58 -3.46 -21.42
CA THR A 86 -2.84 -2.23 -21.05
C THR A 86 -2.43 -2.25 -19.58
N ALA A 87 -3.29 -2.71 -18.68
CA ALA A 87 -2.97 -2.82 -17.25
C ALA A 87 -1.89 -3.89 -17.02
N MET A 88 -1.99 -5.01 -17.72
CA MET A 88 -1.00 -6.09 -17.65
C MET A 88 0.37 -5.63 -18.18
N TYR A 89 0.39 -4.91 -19.30
CA TYR A 89 1.62 -4.33 -19.81
C TYR A 89 2.22 -3.29 -18.85
N GLY A 90 1.39 -2.45 -18.23
CA GLY A 90 1.83 -1.52 -17.20
C GLY A 90 2.52 -2.22 -16.02
N ALA A 91 1.97 -3.35 -15.55
CA ALA A 91 2.60 -4.17 -14.50
C ALA A 91 3.94 -4.77 -14.97
N ALA A 92 4.00 -5.29 -16.20
CA ALA A 92 5.24 -5.81 -16.79
C ALA A 92 6.31 -4.72 -16.91
N ALA A 93 5.92 -3.54 -17.39
CA ALA A 93 6.80 -2.40 -17.56
C ALA A 93 7.42 -1.93 -16.24
N LEU A 94 6.63 -1.92 -15.15
CA LEU A 94 7.13 -1.60 -13.82
C LEU A 94 8.12 -2.65 -13.30
N LEU A 95 7.91 -3.94 -13.54
CA LEU A 95 8.85 -5.00 -13.14
C LEU A 95 10.16 -4.98 -13.93
N ALA A 96 10.19 -4.32 -15.10
CA ALA A 96 11.37 -4.10 -15.94
C ALA A 96 12.03 -2.72 -15.75
N ALA A 97 11.42 -1.82 -14.97
CA ALA A 97 11.86 -0.43 -14.83
C ALA A 97 13.28 -0.33 -14.22
N ASP A 98 14.04 0.69 -14.61
CA ASP A 98 15.43 0.87 -14.19
C ASP A 98 15.58 1.37 -12.74
N PHE A 99 14.53 1.93 -12.18
CA PHE A 99 14.46 2.35 -10.78
C PHE A 99 14.03 1.25 -9.80
N GLN A 100 13.71 0.04 -10.29
CA GLN A 100 13.51 -1.11 -9.40
C GLN A 100 14.83 -1.48 -8.72
N ARG A 101 14.76 -1.84 -7.43
CA ARG A 101 15.96 -2.26 -6.71
C ARG A 101 16.56 -3.55 -7.29
N VAL A 102 15.67 -4.46 -7.69
CA VAL A 102 16.00 -5.69 -8.42
C VAL A 102 15.02 -5.82 -9.60
N LYS A 103 15.53 -5.82 -10.83
CA LYS A 103 14.71 -6.07 -12.01
C LYS A 103 14.28 -7.53 -12.04
N ILE A 104 12.99 -7.76 -12.12
CA ILE A 104 12.38 -9.09 -12.22
C ILE A 104 12.23 -9.50 -13.69
N ILE A 105 12.00 -8.52 -14.56
CA ILE A 105 11.91 -8.71 -16.00
C ILE A 105 13.12 -8.07 -16.67
N ASP A 106 13.79 -8.82 -17.55
CA ASP A 106 14.80 -8.32 -18.49
C ASP A 106 14.09 -7.84 -19.75
N GLY A 107 13.93 -6.51 -19.85
CA GLY A 107 13.21 -5.84 -20.91
C GLY A 107 14.14 -5.27 -22.00
N GLN A 108 13.76 -5.43 -23.27
CA GLN A 108 14.43 -4.80 -24.42
C GLN A 108 13.49 -3.75 -25.05
N GLY A 109 13.99 -2.53 -25.23
CA GLY A 109 13.25 -1.39 -25.71
C GLY A 109 13.12 -0.27 -24.66
N ALA A 110 12.20 0.65 -24.85
CA ALA A 110 11.95 1.75 -23.91
C ALA A 110 10.98 1.32 -22.81
N PHE A 111 11.52 1.13 -21.61
CA PHE A 111 10.78 0.89 -20.37
C PHE A 111 10.86 2.12 -19.46
N PRO A 112 10.00 2.22 -18.42
CA PRO A 112 9.98 3.37 -17.53
C PRO A 112 11.34 3.63 -16.87
N ARG A 113 11.69 4.90 -16.80
CA ARG A 113 12.92 5.39 -16.16
C ARG A 113 12.58 6.43 -15.10
N ILE A 114 13.58 6.76 -14.28
CA ILE A 114 13.46 7.76 -13.21
C ILE A 114 13.09 9.16 -13.75
N GLN A 115 13.37 9.44 -15.03
CA GLN A 115 12.96 10.68 -15.70
C GLN A 115 11.44 10.82 -15.83
N GLY A 116 10.68 9.76 -15.61
CA GLY A 116 9.22 9.75 -15.78
C GLY A 116 8.80 9.35 -17.18
N ASP A 117 9.68 8.72 -17.95
CA ASP A 117 9.37 8.23 -19.29
C ASP A 117 8.21 7.25 -19.27
N ILE A 118 7.30 7.38 -20.21
CA ILE A 118 6.25 6.42 -20.48
C ILE A 118 6.85 5.26 -21.29
N PRO A 119 6.52 3.99 -20.98
CA PRO A 119 7.01 2.86 -21.75
C PRO A 119 6.52 2.97 -23.20
N ALA A 120 7.37 2.56 -24.17
CA ALA A 120 6.92 2.41 -25.54
C ALA A 120 5.78 1.39 -25.62
N ALA A 121 4.93 1.48 -26.65
CA ALA A 121 3.85 0.52 -26.81
C ALA A 121 4.37 -0.93 -26.83
N ASP A 122 3.61 -1.85 -26.27
CA ASP A 122 3.95 -3.27 -26.02
C ASP A 122 4.41 -4.02 -27.29
N ARG A 123 3.96 -3.62 -28.46
CA ARG A 123 4.38 -4.16 -29.78
C ARG A 123 5.84 -3.83 -30.13
N TYR A 124 6.42 -2.80 -29.51
CA TYR A 124 7.81 -2.37 -29.76
C TYR A 124 8.80 -2.93 -28.74
N THR A 125 8.34 -3.34 -27.58
CA THR A 125 9.18 -3.90 -26.51
C THR A 125 9.19 -5.41 -26.52
N GLU A 126 10.25 -5.98 -25.96
CA GLU A 126 10.41 -7.42 -25.76
C GLU A 126 10.79 -7.70 -24.31
N MET A 127 10.45 -8.87 -23.80
CA MET A 127 10.74 -9.24 -22.42
C MET A 127 10.99 -10.73 -22.23
N ARG A 128 11.79 -11.04 -21.20
CA ARG A 128 12.02 -12.35 -20.62
C ARG A 128 12.26 -12.21 -19.10
N LEU A 129 12.28 -13.31 -18.38
CA LEU A 129 12.67 -13.27 -16.97
C LEU A 129 14.15 -12.87 -16.82
N SER A 130 14.43 -12.03 -15.84
CA SER A 130 15.81 -11.81 -15.38
C SER A 130 16.28 -13.00 -14.53
N PRO A 131 17.57 -13.11 -14.16
CA PRO A 131 18.00 -14.12 -13.20
C PRO A 131 17.25 -14.06 -11.86
N ALA A 132 16.90 -12.87 -11.38
CA ALA A 132 16.09 -12.70 -10.19
C ALA A 132 14.63 -13.13 -10.42
N GLY A 133 14.06 -12.87 -11.61
CA GLY A 133 12.74 -13.35 -11.99
C GLY A 133 12.67 -14.87 -12.09
N ALA A 134 13.72 -15.51 -12.63
CA ALA A 134 13.83 -16.97 -12.66
C ALA A 134 13.85 -17.56 -11.25
N ALA A 135 14.57 -16.95 -10.32
CA ALA A 135 14.60 -17.38 -8.91
C ALA A 135 13.25 -17.32 -8.19
N LEU A 136 12.23 -16.69 -8.78
CA LEU A 136 10.86 -16.71 -8.27
C LEU A 136 10.03 -17.88 -8.84
N THR A 137 10.48 -18.52 -9.91
CA THR A 137 9.65 -19.47 -10.68
C THR A 137 10.31 -20.83 -10.90
N GLU A 138 11.63 -20.98 -10.69
CA GLU A 138 12.40 -22.17 -11.10
C GLU A 138 11.92 -23.50 -10.48
N GLU A 139 11.33 -23.46 -9.26
CA GLU A 139 10.86 -24.66 -8.56
C GLU A 139 9.37 -25.00 -8.88
N LEU A 140 8.73 -24.31 -9.83
CA LEU A 140 7.35 -24.61 -10.22
C LEU A 140 7.21 -26.02 -10.81
N GLY A 141 8.22 -26.47 -11.58
CA GLY A 141 8.24 -27.82 -12.15
C GLY A 141 8.40 -28.95 -11.12
N ASP A 142 8.83 -28.60 -9.90
CA ASP A 142 9.04 -29.55 -8.80
C ASP A 142 7.81 -29.67 -7.88
N HIS A 143 6.68 -29.11 -8.25
CA HIS A 143 5.45 -29.06 -7.44
C HIS A 143 5.63 -28.38 -6.05
N ALA A 144 6.56 -27.42 -5.96
CA ALA A 144 6.94 -26.74 -4.72
C ALA A 144 5.82 -25.92 -4.08
N VAL A 145 4.77 -25.57 -4.83
CA VAL A 145 3.64 -24.74 -4.37
C VAL A 145 2.30 -25.36 -4.78
N PRO A 146 1.20 -25.01 -4.08
CA PRO A 146 -0.13 -25.44 -4.48
C PRO A 146 -0.56 -24.75 -5.77
N MET A 147 -1.30 -25.48 -6.59
CA MET A 147 -1.90 -25.02 -7.83
C MET A 147 -3.41 -24.91 -7.64
N ALA A 148 -4.07 -23.98 -8.35
CA ALA A 148 -5.51 -23.80 -8.38
C ALA A 148 -6.00 -23.62 -9.81
N GLU A 149 -7.29 -23.86 -10.04
CA GLU A 149 -7.94 -23.59 -11.33
C GLU A 149 -8.02 -22.07 -11.56
N THR A 150 -7.93 -21.66 -12.83
CA THR A 150 -8.16 -20.30 -13.26
C THR A 150 -9.64 -19.92 -13.14
N PHE A 151 -9.96 -18.66 -13.39
CA PHE A 151 -11.32 -18.10 -13.29
C PHE A 151 -12.37 -18.82 -14.14
N ASP A 152 -11.98 -19.46 -15.24
CA ASP A 152 -12.81 -20.23 -16.17
C ASP A 152 -12.70 -21.76 -15.99
N GLY A 153 -11.79 -22.22 -15.12
CA GLY A 153 -11.52 -23.63 -14.89
C GLY A 153 -10.78 -24.36 -16.03
N GLU A 154 -10.37 -23.63 -17.09
CA GLU A 154 -9.71 -24.25 -18.25
C GLU A 154 -8.19 -24.44 -18.05
N TRP A 155 -7.59 -23.64 -17.15
CA TRP A 155 -6.14 -23.66 -16.88
C TRP A 155 -5.86 -23.82 -15.40
N ILE A 156 -4.59 -24.07 -15.08
CA ILE A 156 -4.09 -24.17 -13.71
C ILE A 156 -3.02 -23.11 -13.49
N GLU A 157 -3.13 -22.39 -12.36
CA GLU A 157 -2.17 -21.36 -11.96
C GLU A 157 -1.62 -21.60 -10.54
N PRO A 158 -0.40 -21.14 -10.21
CA PRO A 158 0.12 -21.24 -8.86
C PRO A 158 -0.58 -20.26 -7.91
N VAL A 159 -0.98 -20.74 -6.74
CA VAL A 159 -1.56 -19.91 -5.68
C VAL A 159 -0.57 -18.86 -5.18
N VAL A 160 0.69 -19.27 -5.06
CA VAL A 160 1.86 -18.42 -4.76
C VAL A 160 3.05 -18.91 -5.59
N LEU A 161 4.04 -18.06 -5.87
CA LEU A 161 5.29 -18.52 -6.48
C LEU A 161 6.27 -19.06 -5.41
N PRO A 162 7.13 -20.04 -5.74
CA PRO A 162 8.14 -20.56 -4.83
C PRO A 162 9.34 -19.60 -4.69
N ALA A 163 9.06 -18.35 -4.33
CA ALA A 163 10.03 -17.28 -4.30
C ALA A 163 11.27 -17.63 -3.45
N ARG A 164 12.48 -17.45 -3.99
CA ARG A 164 13.74 -17.71 -3.29
C ARG A 164 14.30 -16.50 -2.53
N PHE A 165 13.64 -15.34 -2.64
CA PHE A 165 13.92 -14.14 -1.86
C PHE A 165 12.64 -13.33 -1.65
N PRO A 166 12.49 -12.55 -0.56
CA PRO A 166 11.26 -11.82 -0.24
C PRO A 166 11.17 -10.54 -1.07
N VAL A 167 10.60 -10.66 -2.28
CA VAL A 167 10.53 -9.58 -3.27
C VAL A 167 9.80 -8.35 -2.76
N LEU A 168 8.81 -8.51 -1.87
CA LEU A 168 8.06 -7.39 -1.28
C LEU A 168 8.96 -6.45 -0.48
N LEU A 169 9.91 -6.99 0.30
CA LEU A 169 10.88 -6.16 1.01
C LEU A 169 11.97 -5.62 0.08
N VAL A 170 12.40 -6.42 -0.90
CA VAL A 170 13.48 -6.01 -1.81
C VAL A 170 13.05 -4.88 -2.74
N ASN A 171 11.91 -5.00 -3.39
CA ASN A 171 11.43 -4.01 -4.38
C ASN A 171 10.38 -3.04 -3.83
N GLY A 172 9.82 -3.35 -2.66
CA GLY A 172 8.70 -2.59 -2.15
C GLY A 172 7.41 -2.86 -2.93
N ALA A 173 6.35 -2.18 -2.54
CA ALA A 173 5.08 -2.18 -3.24
C ALA A 173 4.28 -0.90 -2.96
N LEU A 174 3.48 -0.50 -3.95
CA LEU A 174 2.46 0.52 -3.81
C LEU A 174 1.13 -0.08 -4.30
N GLY A 175 0.09 0.01 -3.49
CA GLY A 175 -1.24 -0.46 -3.84
C GLY A 175 -2.31 0.31 -3.08
N ILE A 176 -3.38 0.65 -3.77
CA ILE A 176 -4.54 1.34 -3.22
C ILE A 176 -5.77 0.49 -3.53
N ALA A 177 -6.50 0.11 -2.50
CA ALA A 177 -7.75 -0.62 -2.56
C ALA A 177 -8.80 0.09 -1.70
N GLU A 178 -10.04 -0.35 -1.74
CA GLU A 178 -11.07 0.19 -0.87
C GLU A 178 -10.78 -0.15 0.60
N GLY A 179 -10.67 0.89 1.43
CA GLY A 179 -10.36 0.77 2.86
C GLY A 179 -8.92 0.39 3.19
N TRP A 180 -8.09 -0.01 2.22
CA TRP A 180 -6.72 -0.46 2.44
C TRP A 180 -5.72 0.17 1.48
N ALA A 181 -4.55 0.51 1.99
CA ALA A 181 -3.42 0.96 1.18
C ALA A 181 -2.12 0.32 1.67
N THR A 182 -1.31 -0.13 0.72
CA THR A 182 0.04 -0.60 0.99
C THR A 182 1.06 0.34 0.37
N LYS A 183 2.09 0.70 1.12
CA LYS A 183 3.22 1.51 0.66
C LYS A 183 4.49 1.01 1.34
N VAL A 184 5.08 -0.01 0.76
CA VAL A 184 6.27 -0.69 1.28
C VAL A 184 7.51 -0.10 0.64
N PRO A 185 8.48 0.40 1.41
CA PRO A 185 9.74 0.88 0.84
C PRO A 185 10.61 -0.29 0.37
N ALA A 186 11.41 -0.07 -0.67
CA ALA A 186 12.41 -1.03 -1.13
C ALA A 186 13.60 -1.08 -0.16
N HIS A 187 14.27 -2.24 -0.09
CA HIS A 187 15.43 -2.47 0.77
C HIS A 187 16.59 -3.12 0.01
N ASN A 188 17.78 -3.00 0.57
CA ASN A 188 18.96 -3.63 -0.01
C ASN A 188 18.83 -5.16 -0.01
N PRO A 189 18.92 -5.85 -1.17
CA PRO A 189 18.71 -7.28 -1.25
C PRO A 189 19.69 -8.10 -0.41
N ARG A 190 20.96 -7.66 -0.30
CA ARG A 190 21.95 -8.35 0.55
C ARG A 190 21.60 -8.27 2.02
N GLN A 191 21.13 -7.11 2.48
CA GLN A 191 20.70 -6.91 3.87
C GLN A 191 19.44 -7.70 4.19
N VAL A 192 18.48 -7.73 3.25
CA VAL A 192 17.27 -8.55 3.40
C VAL A 192 17.63 -10.03 3.48
N MET A 193 18.50 -10.55 2.61
CA MET A 193 18.96 -11.94 2.67
C MET A 193 19.72 -12.26 3.97
N ALA A 194 20.53 -11.33 4.47
CA ALA A 194 21.20 -11.48 5.76
C ALA A 194 20.20 -11.54 6.93
N ALA A 195 19.18 -10.69 6.92
CA ALA A 195 18.10 -10.68 7.90
C ALA A 195 17.28 -11.99 7.88
N CYS A 196 16.95 -12.51 6.68
CA CYS A 196 16.28 -13.81 6.53
C CYS A 196 17.10 -14.94 7.16
N ARG A 197 18.38 -15.02 6.88
CA ARG A 197 19.27 -16.03 7.46
C ARG A 197 19.42 -15.90 8.97
N ALA A 198 19.49 -14.67 9.49
CA ALA A 198 19.58 -14.44 10.93
C ALA A 198 18.29 -14.89 11.65
N LEU A 199 17.10 -14.56 11.11
CA LEU A 199 15.82 -14.97 11.66
C LEU A 199 15.55 -16.46 11.51
N LEU A 200 16.02 -17.11 10.43
CA LEU A 200 15.95 -18.58 10.27
C LEU A 200 16.70 -19.29 11.39
N LYS A 201 17.90 -18.79 11.75
CA LYS A 201 18.73 -19.36 12.83
C LYS A 201 18.22 -18.99 14.22
N LYS A 202 17.71 -17.78 14.38
CA LYS A 202 17.24 -17.24 15.67
C LYS A 202 15.92 -16.49 15.48
N PRO A 203 14.75 -17.17 15.50
CA PRO A 203 13.45 -16.55 15.28
C PRO A 203 13.15 -15.38 16.23
N ASN A 204 13.66 -15.46 17.47
CA ASN A 204 13.51 -14.44 18.52
C ASN A 204 14.69 -13.43 18.54
N LEU A 205 15.28 -13.11 17.39
CA LEU A 205 16.30 -12.05 17.26
C LEU A 205 15.69 -10.73 17.74
N SER A 206 16.39 -9.91 18.53
CA SER A 206 15.86 -8.62 18.98
C SER A 206 15.68 -7.65 17.78
N ASP A 207 14.76 -6.67 17.94
CA ASP A 207 14.52 -5.68 16.89
C ASP A 207 15.74 -4.81 16.64
N ASP A 208 16.54 -4.51 17.66
CA ASP A 208 17.79 -3.78 17.50
C ASP A 208 18.78 -4.53 16.60
N LYS A 209 18.92 -5.85 16.81
CA LYS A 209 19.75 -6.71 15.95
C LYS A 209 19.20 -6.84 14.53
N LEU A 210 17.88 -6.85 14.37
CA LEU A 210 17.24 -6.84 13.05
C LEU A 210 17.53 -5.51 12.34
N MET A 211 17.45 -4.38 13.05
CA MET A 211 17.75 -3.06 12.52
C MET A 211 19.25 -2.86 12.21
N GLU A 212 20.17 -3.52 12.92
CA GLU A 212 21.58 -3.54 12.53
C GLU A 212 21.80 -4.22 11.17
N LEU A 213 21.05 -5.29 10.89
CA LEU A 213 21.11 -6.03 9.61
C LEU A 213 20.35 -5.32 8.49
N LEU A 214 19.23 -4.68 8.82
CA LEU A 214 18.35 -3.97 7.89
C LEU A 214 18.09 -2.54 8.41
N PRO A 215 19.09 -1.64 8.30
CA PRO A 215 19.06 -0.34 8.97
C PRO A 215 18.05 0.64 8.38
N GLY A 216 17.50 0.36 7.21
CA GLY A 216 16.50 1.21 6.57
C GLY A 216 16.35 0.94 5.08
N PRO A 217 15.45 1.67 4.43
CA PRO A 217 15.16 1.55 3.00
C PRO A 217 16.39 1.76 2.11
N ASP A 218 16.32 1.16 0.90
CA ASP A 218 17.33 1.30 -0.15
C ASP A 218 16.65 1.22 -1.52
N TRP A 219 16.43 2.36 -2.14
CA TRP A 219 15.76 2.46 -3.45
C TRP A 219 16.74 2.45 -4.61
N GLY A 220 16.30 1.92 -5.75
CA GLY A 220 17.06 1.96 -6.99
C GLY A 220 17.32 3.38 -7.52
N CYS A 221 16.52 4.37 -7.12
CA CYS A 221 16.69 5.78 -7.47
C CYS A 221 17.74 6.51 -6.60
N GLY A 222 18.24 5.91 -5.52
CA GLY A 222 19.19 6.56 -4.62
C GLY A 222 18.52 7.49 -3.60
N GLY A 223 19.06 8.70 -3.46
CA GLY A 223 18.61 9.69 -2.48
C GLY A 223 19.04 9.39 -1.05
N SER A 224 18.42 10.04 -0.07
CA SER A 224 18.71 9.83 1.34
C SER A 224 17.43 9.71 2.20
N VAL A 225 17.55 8.98 3.31
CA VAL A 225 16.63 9.04 4.45
C VAL A 225 17.20 10.00 5.46
N VAL A 226 16.40 11.00 5.86
CA VAL A 226 16.82 12.10 6.73
C VAL A 226 16.24 11.90 8.12
N GLY A 227 17.12 11.76 9.12
CA GLY A 227 16.72 11.42 10.48
C GLY A 227 16.28 9.97 10.66
N SER A 228 16.20 9.52 11.90
CA SER A 228 15.81 8.15 12.26
C SER A 228 14.33 8.00 12.66
N ALA A 229 13.59 9.12 12.74
CA ALA A 229 12.19 9.11 13.14
C ALA A 229 11.34 8.20 12.26
N GLY A 230 10.48 7.39 12.88
CA GLY A 230 9.55 6.49 12.22
C GLY A 230 10.14 5.21 11.62
N LEU A 231 11.47 5.06 11.51
CA LEU A 231 12.08 3.83 10.99
C LEU A 231 11.88 2.64 11.94
N ARG A 232 12.04 2.88 13.25
CA ARG A 232 11.81 1.84 14.27
C ARG A 232 10.35 1.37 14.24
N ASP A 233 9.42 2.31 14.22
CA ASP A 233 8.00 2.00 14.16
C ASP A 233 7.68 1.20 12.89
N TYR A 234 8.25 1.58 11.76
CA TYR A 234 8.09 0.81 10.52
C TYR A 234 8.58 -0.64 10.67
N VAL A 235 9.76 -0.86 11.24
CA VAL A 235 10.32 -2.21 11.39
C VAL A 235 9.49 -3.06 12.35
N THR A 236 9.00 -2.48 13.46
CA THR A 236 8.32 -3.20 14.54
C THR A 236 6.81 -3.36 14.31
N THR A 237 6.17 -2.39 13.67
CA THR A 237 4.71 -2.36 13.48
C THR A 237 4.25 -2.41 12.02
N GLY A 238 5.17 -2.26 11.07
CA GLY A 238 4.86 -2.09 9.65
C GLY A 238 4.35 -0.70 9.28
N ARG A 239 4.33 0.24 10.21
CA ARG A 239 3.89 1.63 10.01
C ARG A 239 4.96 2.59 10.48
N GLY A 240 5.27 3.57 9.66
CA GLY A 240 6.23 4.60 10.05
C GLY A 240 6.28 5.71 9.02
N SER A 241 6.67 6.89 9.46
CA SER A 241 6.78 8.05 8.61
C SER A 241 8.18 8.62 8.74
N PHE A 242 8.90 8.72 7.65
CA PHE A 242 10.26 9.22 7.61
C PHE A 242 10.48 10.12 6.40
N THR A 243 11.43 11.04 6.51
CA THR A 243 11.74 12.00 5.45
C THR A 243 12.70 11.37 4.45
N VAL A 244 12.41 11.57 3.16
CA VAL A 244 13.25 11.18 2.03
C VAL A 244 13.64 12.41 1.23
N ARG A 245 14.90 12.45 0.78
CA ARG A 245 15.50 13.60 0.09
C ARG A 245 16.26 13.13 -1.13
N GLY A 246 16.15 13.88 -2.24
CA GLY A 246 17.01 13.71 -3.42
C GLY A 246 18.44 14.16 -3.16
N THR A 247 19.35 13.80 -4.05
CA THR A 247 20.75 14.22 -3.97
C THR A 247 20.98 15.50 -4.78
N LEU A 248 21.35 16.57 -4.07
CA LEU A 248 21.67 17.86 -4.64
C LEU A 248 23.13 18.21 -4.28
N THR A 249 23.88 18.71 -5.24
CA THR A 249 25.27 19.15 -5.06
C THR A 249 25.50 20.53 -5.65
N VAL A 250 26.45 21.28 -5.11
CA VAL A 250 26.88 22.56 -5.67
C VAL A 250 28.04 22.33 -6.66
N ASP A 251 27.86 22.82 -7.88
CA ASP A 251 28.89 22.83 -8.93
C ASP A 251 29.07 24.26 -9.41
N GLY A 252 30.08 24.96 -8.86
CA GLY A 252 30.31 26.37 -9.06
C GLY A 252 29.13 27.23 -8.55
N ARG A 253 28.38 27.85 -9.46
CA ARG A 253 27.17 28.61 -9.13
C ARG A 253 25.90 27.80 -9.38
N ASN A 254 26.02 26.57 -9.79
CA ASN A 254 24.87 25.74 -10.12
C ASN A 254 24.55 24.77 -8.98
N VAL A 255 23.29 24.49 -8.80
CA VAL A 255 22.80 23.34 -8.04
C VAL A 255 22.50 22.22 -9.02
N VAL A 256 23.12 21.08 -8.84
CA VAL A 256 22.95 19.90 -9.68
C VAL A 256 22.19 18.86 -8.91
N ILE A 257 21.05 18.42 -9.46
CA ILE A 257 20.20 17.36 -8.92
C ILE A 257 20.54 16.08 -9.68
N THR A 258 21.01 15.06 -8.96
CA THR A 258 21.45 13.79 -9.54
C THR A 258 20.59 12.60 -9.14
N GLU A 259 19.83 12.71 -8.06
CA GLU A 259 18.91 11.67 -7.60
C GLU A 259 17.63 12.30 -7.05
N LEU A 260 16.52 11.56 -7.13
CA LEU A 260 15.19 12.00 -6.71
C LEU A 260 14.66 11.13 -5.57
N PRO A 261 13.78 11.66 -4.72
CA PRO A 261 13.07 10.85 -3.74
C PRO A 261 12.24 9.76 -4.45
N PRO A 262 11.97 8.62 -3.76
CA PRO A 262 11.20 7.52 -4.32
C PRO A 262 9.79 7.96 -4.73
N GLY A 263 9.39 7.60 -5.95
CA GLY A 263 8.08 7.93 -6.52
C GLY A 263 7.96 9.34 -7.09
N VAL A 264 9.03 10.12 -7.09
CA VAL A 264 9.07 11.47 -7.70
C VAL A 264 9.69 11.40 -9.09
N ALA A 265 8.95 11.82 -10.11
CA ALA A 265 9.45 11.91 -11.47
C ALA A 265 10.22 13.23 -11.69
N SER A 266 11.24 13.20 -12.57
CA SER A 266 12.03 14.38 -12.92
C SER A 266 11.18 15.49 -13.53
N SER A 267 10.21 15.15 -14.38
CA SER A 267 9.26 16.10 -14.98
C SER A 267 8.48 16.88 -13.91
N THR A 268 8.00 16.19 -12.86
CA THR A 268 7.26 16.82 -11.75
C THR A 268 8.12 17.85 -11.01
N VAL A 269 9.40 17.53 -10.78
CA VAL A 269 10.34 18.47 -10.13
C VAL A 269 10.59 19.67 -11.03
N GLN A 270 10.84 19.45 -12.32
CA GLN A 270 11.09 20.52 -13.28
C GLN A 270 9.89 21.45 -13.43
N GLU A 271 8.68 20.90 -13.57
CA GLU A 271 7.43 21.66 -13.65
C GLU A 271 7.22 22.51 -12.39
N ARG A 272 7.49 21.92 -11.21
CA ARG A 272 7.36 22.66 -9.96
C ARG A 272 8.38 23.78 -9.86
N ILE A 273 9.64 23.55 -10.22
CA ILE A 273 10.69 24.59 -10.23
C ILE A 273 10.29 25.73 -11.20
N ARG A 274 9.82 25.41 -12.42
CA ARG A 274 9.35 26.43 -13.38
C ARG A 274 8.21 27.25 -12.80
N SER A 275 7.21 26.58 -12.23
CA SER A 275 6.07 27.26 -11.59
C SER A 275 6.52 28.23 -10.47
N LEU A 276 7.53 27.85 -9.67
CA LEU A 276 8.07 28.70 -8.60
C LEU A 276 8.89 29.88 -9.15
N ILE A 277 9.61 29.69 -10.27
CA ILE A 277 10.32 30.78 -10.97
C ILE A 277 9.34 31.79 -11.52
N ASP A 278 8.30 31.31 -12.23
CA ASP A 278 7.25 32.14 -12.83
C ASP A 278 6.42 32.86 -11.76
N GLY A 279 6.21 32.24 -10.62
CA GLY A 279 5.52 32.81 -9.45
C GLY A 279 6.37 33.81 -8.66
N GLY A 280 7.68 33.87 -8.91
CA GLY A 280 8.63 34.73 -8.16
C GLY A 280 9.04 34.17 -6.78
N ASP A 281 8.68 32.91 -6.47
CA ASP A 281 8.98 32.25 -5.19
C ASP A 281 10.42 31.72 -5.12
N LEU A 282 11.11 31.62 -6.27
CA LEU A 282 12.55 31.30 -6.39
C LEU A 282 13.32 32.42 -7.09
N PRO A 283 13.43 33.61 -6.50
CA PRO A 283 14.06 34.77 -7.13
C PRO A 283 15.56 34.58 -7.42
N GLY A 284 16.21 33.65 -6.73
CA GLY A 284 17.63 33.32 -6.87
C GLY A 284 17.98 32.46 -8.08
N VAL A 285 17.01 31.93 -8.82
CA VAL A 285 17.24 31.07 -9.99
C VAL A 285 17.38 31.93 -11.25
N ALA A 286 18.45 31.71 -12.00
CA ALA A 286 18.68 32.35 -13.31
C ALA A 286 18.12 31.51 -14.45
N ASP A 287 18.35 30.18 -14.43
CA ASP A 287 17.93 29.24 -15.48
C ASP A 287 17.86 27.83 -14.91
N MET A 288 17.15 26.95 -15.60
CA MET A 288 17.08 25.51 -15.31
C MET A 288 17.19 24.72 -16.62
N SER A 289 18.14 23.79 -16.64
CA SER A 289 18.41 22.92 -17.79
C SER A 289 18.38 21.44 -17.37
N ASP A 290 17.79 20.59 -18.20
CA ASP A 290 17.87 19.14 -18.05
C ASP A 290 18.99 18.59 -18.95
N LEU A 291 20.07 18.12 -18.33
CA LEU A 291 21.23 17.53 -18.98
C LEU A 291 21.28 16.01 -18.76
N THR A 292 20.14 15.41 -18.45
CA THR A 292 20.00 13.96 -18.26
C THR A 292 20.35 13.22 -19.54
N ASP A 293 21.31 12.32 -19.47
CA ASP A 293 21.71 11.47 -20.57
C ASP A 293 22.07 10.04 -20.11
N ARG A 294 22.40 9.17 -21.05
CA ARG A 294 22.74 7.78 -20.76
C ARG A 294 24.09 7.60 -20.05
N ARG A 295 25.01 8.59 -20.13
CA ARG A 295 26.34 8.53 -19.51
C ARG A 295 26.33 9.12 -18.11
N ASN A 296 25.64 10.25 -17.92
CA ASN A 296 25.61 11.00 -16.68
C ASN A 296 24.46 10.58 -15.75
N GLY A 297 23.49 9.80 -16.27
CA GLY A 297 22.25 9.52 -15.53
C GLY A 297 21.38 10.79 -15.41
N LEU A 298 20.59 10.87 -14.33
CA LEU A 298 19.79 12.05 -14.04
C LEU A 298 20.70 13.25 -13.73
N ARG A 299 20.49 14.37 -14.44
CA ARG A 299 21.26 15.60 -14.23
C ARG A 299 20.40 16.82 -14.55
N ILE A 300 19.71 17.36 -13.56
CA ILE A 300 19.00 18.65 -13.68
C ILE A 300 19.90 19.71 -13.06
N VAL A 301 20.19 20.76 -13.83
CA VAL A 301 21.06 21.88 -13.43
C VAL A 301 20.21 23.11 -13.20
N VAL A 302 20.25 23.66 -12.00
CA VAL A 302 19.58 24.92 -11.63
C VAL A 302 20.67 25.98 -11.39
N ALA A 303 20.76 26.96 -12.27
CA ALA A 303 21.75 28.01 -12.22
C ALA A 303 21.30 29.13 -11.27
N ALA A 304 22.15 29.48 -10.28
CA ALA A 304 21.89 30.62 -9.40
C ALA A 304 22.22 31.95 -10.09
N LYS A 305 21.45 33.00 -9.82
CA LYS A 305 21.72 34.37 -10.23
C LYS A 305 23.02 34.88 -9.54
N ARG A 306 23.67 35.86 -10.14
CA ARG A 306 24.84 36.52 -9.52
C ARG A 306 24.44 37.14 -8.17
N GLY A 307 25.22 36.87 -7.13
CA GLY A 307 24.99 37.36 -5.77
C GLY A 307 24.07 36.49 -4.91
N HIS A 308 23.57 35.38 -5.43
CA HIS A 308 22.82 34.38 -4.65
C HIS A 308 23.72 33.19 -4.29
N ASP A 309 23.60 32.71 -3.07
CA ASP A 309 24.32 31.55 -2.56
C ASP A 309 23.62 30.23 -3.02
N PRO A 310 24.35 29.35 -3.75
CA PRO A 310 23.81 28.05 -4.15
C PRO A 310 23.39 27.18 -2.96
N ALA A 311 24.01 27.30 -1.78
CA ALA A 311 23.61 26.53 -0.60
C ALA A 311 22.21 26.94 -0.07
N GLN A 312 21.93 28.25 -0.09
CA GLN A 312 20.60 28.77 0.23
C GLN A 312 19.56 28.33 -0.81
N LEU A 313 19.98 28.26 -2.08
CA LEU A 313 19.11 27.76 -3.14
C LEU A 313 18.77 26.29 -2.94
N ILE A 314 19.71 25.43 -2.49
CA ILE A 314 19.41 24.04 -2.11
C ILE A 314 18.33 24.00 -1.04
N THR A 315 18.46 24.80 0.03
CA THR A 315 17.47 24.85 1.11
C THR A 315 16.09 25.25 0.58
N SER A 316 16.01 26.23 -0.30
CA SER A 316 14.74 26.66 -0.92
C SER A 316 14.15 25.59 -1.82
N LEU A 317 14.96 24.90 -2.62
CA LEU A 317 14.53 23.80 -3.48
C LEU A 317 13.99 22.64 -2.68
N LEU A 318 14.65 22.24 -1.59
CA LEU A 318 14.19 21.18 -0.69
C LEU A 318 12.85 21.53 -0.01
N ALA A 319 12.68 22.80 0.35
CA ALA A 319 11.46 23.27 1.03
C ALA A 319 10.25 23.42 0.13
N LEU A 320 10.45 23.87 -1.12
CA LEU A 320 9.36 24.31 -2.01
C LEU A 320 9.03 23.30 -3.12
N THR A 321 9.84 22.23 -3.25
CA THR A 321 9.66 21.21 -4.29
C THR A 321 9.58 19.80 -3.68
N PRO A 322 9.16 18.79 -4.46
CA PRO A 322 9.16 17.41 -3.99
C PRO A 322 10.55 16.79 -3.79
N LEU A 323 11.63 17.54 -3.86
CA LEU A 323 13.01 17.06 -3.63
C LEU A 323 13.27 16.64 -2.18
N GLU A 324 12.45 17.10 -1.24
CA GLU A 324 12.32 16.53 0.10
C GLU A 324 10.85 16.29 0.37
N SER A 325 10.51 15.08 0.83
CA SER A 325 9.13 14.70 1.10
C SER A 325 9.04 13.66 2.20
N THR A 326 7.84 13.48 2.73
CA THR A 326 7.56 12.46 3.74
C THR A 326 7.13 11.15 3.06
N PHE A 327 7.81 10.06 3.39
CA PHE A 327 7.41 8.71 3.01
C PHE A 327 6.65 8.08 4.18
N ALA A 328 5.33 7.99 4.06
CA ALA A 328 4.49 7.28 5.02
C ALA A 328 4.45 5.80 4.63
N ALA A 329 5.24 4.98 5.32
CA ALA A 329 5.28 3.54 5.10
C ALA A 329 4.06 2.85 5.72
N SER A 330 3.48 1.90 4.99
CA SER A 330 2.38 1.04 5.42
C SER A 330 2.60 -0.35 4.84
N LEU A 331 3.10 -1.26 5.67
CA LEU A 331 3.40 -2.63 5.29
C LEU A 331 2.13 -3.48 5.42
N VAL A 332 1.21 -3.34 4.46
CA VAL A 332 0.00 -4.14 4.35
C VAL A 332 0.20 -5.23 3.30
N ALA A 333 -0.11 -6.47 3.65
CA ALA A 333 -0.06 -7.62 2.76
C ALA A 333 -1.15 -8.62 3.14
N LEU A 334 -1.51 -9.50 2.20
CA LEU A 334 -2.47 -10.56 2.40
C LEU A 334 -1.83 -11.74 3.14
N ASP A 335 -2.53 -12.28 4.12
CA ASP A 335 -2.14 -13.52 4.79
C ASP A 335 -2.52 -14.78 3.99
N ALA A 336 -2.47 -15.97 4.61
CA ALA A 336 -2.82 -17.23 3.98
C ALA A 336 -4.29 -17.33 3.56
N ASP A 337 -5.17 -16.69 4.31
CA ASP A 337 -6.61 -16.63 4.06
C ASP A 337 -7.00 -15.46 3.14
N ARG A 338 -6.00 -14.78 2.56
CA ARG A 338 -6.15 -13.61 1.68
C ARG A 338 -6.78 -12.39 2.39
N ILE A 339 -6.62 -12.31 3.72
CA ILE A 339 -7.07 -11.21 4.55
C ILE A 339 -5.95 -10.16 4.64
N PRO A 340 -6.24 -8.86 4.37
CA PRO A 340 -5.24 -7.81 4.50
C PRO A 340 -4.99 -7.47 5.96
N ARG A 341 -3.73 -7.38 6.35
CA ARG A 341 -3.32 -6.88 7.67
C ARG A 341 -1.99 -6.16 7.61
N TRP A 342 -1.67 -5.43 8.68
CA TRP A 342 -0.32 -4.89 8.87
C TRP A 342 0.62 -5.98 9.34
N TRP A 343 1.82 -5.93 8.82
CA TRP A 343 2.90 -6.84 9.14
C TRP A 343 4.10 -6.05 9.65
N SER A 344 4.74 -6.49 10.71
CA SER A 344 6.11 -6.06 11.00
C SER A 344 7.08 -6.64 9.97
N VAL A 345 8.26 -6.06 9.86
CA VAL A 345 9.30 -6.59 8.96
C VAL A 345 9.69 -8.02 9.37
N ARG A 346 9.74 -8.30 10.67
CA ARG A 346 9.99 -9.63 11.22
C ARG A 346 8.95 -10.65 10.77
N GLU A 347 7.67 -10.33 10.94
CA GLU A 347 6.58 -11.22 10.56
C GLU A 347 6.57 -11.49 9.05
N LEU A 348 6.85 -10.47 8.23
CA LEU A 348 6.92 -10.63 6.78
C LEU A 348 8.07 -11.55 6.35
N ILE A 349 9.25 -11.41 6.98
CA ILE A 349 10.36 -12.36 6.75
C ILE A 349 9.95 -13.75 7.24
N GLY A 350 9.25 -13.86 8.35
CA GLY A 350 8.71 -15.14 8.87
C GLY A 350 7.78 -15.82 7.87
N SER A 351 6.86 -15.08 7.25
CA SER A 351 5.96 -15.60 6.20
C SER A 351 6.73 -16.12 5.00
N PHE A 352 7.73 -15.37 4.53
CA PHE A 352 8.61 -15.82 3.47
C PHE A 352 9.35 -17.11 3.84
N LEU A 353 9.91 -17.21 5.05
CA LEU A 353 10.60 -18.42 5.52
C LEU A 353 9.64 -19.60 5.66
N SER A 354 8.40 -19.37 6.07
CA SER A 354 7.34 -20.40 6.08
C SER A 354 7.01 -20.88 4.67
N LEU A 355 6.91 -19.98 3.69
CA LEU A 355 6.76 -20.35 2.29
C LEU A 355 7.93 -21.24 1.83
N ARG A 356 9.17 -20.87 2.18
CA ARG A 356 10.35 -21.67 1.80
C ARG A 356 10.32 -23.07 2.43
N ASP A 357 9.97 -23.20 3.72
CA ASP A 357 9.82 -24.51 4.36
C ASP A 357 8.74 -25.35 3.66
N SER A 358 7.58 -24.77 3.40
CA SER A 358 6.49 -25.45 2.67
C SER A 358 6.91 -25.87 1.26
N ALA A 359 7.65 -25.03 0.55
CA ALA A 359 8.14 -25.35 -0.79
C ALA A 359 9.15 -26.51 -0.75
N VAL A 360 10.06 -26.52 0.22
CA VAL A 360 11.00 -27.63 0.43
C VAL A 360 10.27 -28.93 0.75
N VAL A 361 9.28 -28.89 1.65
CA VAL A 361 8.48 -30.07 1.99
C VAL A 361 7.77 -30.61 0.74
N ARG A 362 6.99 -29.79 0.05
CA ARG A 362 6.21 -30.23 -1.12
C ARG A 362 7.04 -30.80 -2.25
N ARG A 363 8.13 -30.11 -2.62
CA ARG A 363 9.01 -30.64 -3.69
C ARG A 363 9.72 -31.92 -3.27
N SER A 364 10.08 -32.04 -1.97
CA SER A 364 10.74 -33.25 -1.45
C SER A 364 9.76 -34.42 -1.38
N GLU A 365 8.50 -34.21 -0.99
CA GLU A 365 7.44 -35.22 -1.06
C GLU A 365 7.22 -35.71 -2.49
N HIS A 366 7.08 -34.80 -3.44
CA HIS A 366 6.93 -35.13 -4.85
C HIS A 366 8.15 -35.89 -5.41
N ARG A 367 9.36 -35.48 -5.01
CA ARG A 367 10.59 -36.18 -5.40
C ARG A 367 10.68 -37.55 -4.74
N LEU A 368 10.32 -37.68 -3.48
CA LEU A 368 10.30 -38.94 -2.73
C LEU A 368 9.33 -39.95 -3.38
N GLU A 369 8.14 -39.51 -3.81
CA GLU A 369 7.19 -40.34 -4.54
C GLU A 369 7.80 -40.90 -5.81
N LYS A 370 8.44 -40.07 -6.64
CA LYS A 370 9.11 -40.48 -7.86
C LYS A 370 10.29 -41.46 -7.61
N VAL A 371 11.09 -41.16 -6.59
CA VAL A 371 12.22 -42.00 -6.17
C VAL A 371 11.72 -43.34 -5.69
N THR A 372 10.67 -43.36 -4.86
CA THR A 372 10.07 -44.60 -4.35
C THR A 372 9.51 -45.46 -5.47
N ALA A 373 8.77 -44.88 -6.40
CA ALA A 373 8.22 -45.59 -7.55
C ALA A 373 9.35 -46.14 -8.43
N ARG A 374 10.40 -45.38 -8.72
CA ARG A 374 11.54 -45.83 -9.53
C ARG A 374 12.34 -46.91 -8.83
N ARG A 375 12.61 -46.74 -7.53
CA ARG A 375 13.27 -47.73 -6.67
C ARG A 375 12.53 -49.04 -6.66
N HIS A 376 11.21 -49.04 -6.58
CA HIS A 376 10.35 -50.22 -6.65
C HIS A 376 10.54 -50.99 -7.97
N LEU A 377 10.52 -50.28 -9.10
CA LEU A 377 10.72 -50.90 -10.41
C LEU A 377 12.16 -51.47 -10.55
N VAL A 378 13.18 -50.76 -10.12
CA VAL A 378 14.59 -51.21 -10.20
C VAL A 378 14.82 -52.42 -9.31
N SER A 379 14.22 -52.49 -8.12
CA SER A 379 14.32 -53.66 -7.24
C SER A 379 13.73 -54.92 -7.87
N GLY A 380 12.59 -54.85 -8.57
CA GLY A 380 12.01 -55.95 -9.32
C GLY A 380 12.91 -56.43 -10.46
N LEU A 381 13.51 -55.48 -11.20
CA LEU A 381 14.46 -55.80 -12.25
C LEU A 381 15.69 -56.56 -11.73
N LEU A 382 16.24 -56.12 -10.60
CA LEU A 382 17.39 -56.78 -9.99
C LEU A 382 17.06 -58.22 -9.55
N LEU A 383 15.85 -58.48 -9.04
CA LEU A 383 15.36 -59.83 -8.70
C LEU A 383 15.27 -60.73 -9.92
N VAL A 384 14.67 -60.24 -10.99
CA VAL A 384 14.55 -60.98 -12.26
C VAL A 384 15.93 -61.22 -12.92
N HIS A 385 16.86 -60.28 -12.73
CA HIS A 385 18.20 -60.40 -13.28
C HIS A 385 19.09 -61.50 -12.64
N ILE A 386 18.71 -61.98 -11.45
CA ILE A 386 19.39 -63.10 -10.79
C ILE A 386 19.28 -64.35 -11.64
N ASP A 387 18.18 -64.58 -12.35
CA ASP A 387 17.91 -65.74 -13.17
C ASP A 387 17.13 -65.30 -14.43
N ILE A 388 17.85 -64.66 -15.38
CA ILE A 388 17.28 -64.18 -16.64
C ILE A 388 16.74 -65.32 -17.50
N ASP A 389 17.42 -66.47 -17.52
CA ASP A 389 17.03 -67.60 -18.33
C ASP A 389 15.66 -68.14 -17.87
N ALA A 390 15.41 -68.18 -16.57
CA ALA A 390 14.11 -68.52 -16.04
C ALA A 390 13.05 -67.48 -16.40
N ALA A 391 13.37 -66.20 -16.40
CA ALA A 391 12.42 -65.15 -16.82
C ALA A 391 12.03 -65.29 -18.27
N VAL A 392 13.01 -65.49 -19.15
CA VAL A 392 12.79 -65.73 -20.59
C VAL A 392 11.99 -67.02 -20.82
N ALA A 393 12.23 -68.07 -20.04
CA ALA A 393 11.48 -69.33 -20.13
C ALA A 393 10.01 -69.13 -19.73
N VAL A 394 9.74 -68.39 -18.65
CA VAL A 394 8.36 -68.04 -18.23
C VAL A 394 7.66 -67.24 -19.33
N ILE A 395 8.26 -66.20 -19.86
CA ILE A 395 7.67 -65.36 -20.90
C ILE A 395 7.35 -66.15 -22.18
N ARG A 396 8.27 -67.03 -22.58
CA ARG A 396 8.08 -67.86 -23.81
C ARG A 396 7.12 -69.02 -23.63
N GLY A 397 6.93 -69.46 -22.41
CA GLY A 397 6.04 -70.56 -22.09
C GLY A 397 4.58 -70.12 -21.80
N SER A 398 4.33 -68.83 -21.77
CA SER A 398 3.00 -68.27 -21.54
C SER A 398 2.30 -67.97 -22.86
N ASP A 399 1.03 -68.30 -22.96
CA ASP A 399 0.18 -68.04 -24.13
C ASP A 399 -0.38 -66.57 -24.14
N THR A 400 -0.45 -65.94 -22.95
CA THR A 400 -0.97 -64.57 -22.80
C THR A 400 -0.04 -63.71 -21.93
N VAL A 401 -0.16 -62.36 -22.06
CA VAL A 401 0.61 -61.39 -21.24
C VAL A 401 0.25 -61.56 -19.77
N ASP A 402 -0.99 -61.86 -19.46
CA ASP A 402 -1.48 -62.06 -18.08
C ASP A 402 -0.89 -63.31 -17.43
N GLU A 403 -0.76 -64.36 -18.18
CA GLU A 403 -0.09 -65.60 -17.72
C GLU A 403 1.43 -65.35 -17.52
N ALA A 404 2.08 -64.64 -18.44
CA ALA A 404 3.48 -64.25 -18.28
C ALA A 404 3.72 -63.38 -17.05
N ARG A 405 2.80 -62.41 -16.77
CA ARG A 405 2.81 -61.57 -15.56
C ARG A 405 2.71 -62.44 -14.31
N ALA A 406 1.67 -63.27 -14.23
CA ALA A 406 1.43 -64.16 -13.08
C ALA A 406 2.62 -65.13 -12.86
N GLY A 407 3.18 -65.66 -13.93
CA GLY A 407 4.37 -66.54 -13.88
C GLY A 407 5.62 -65.84 -13.38
N LEU A 408 5.86 -64.60 -13.78
CA LEU A 408 6.97 -63.77 -13.27
C LEU A 408 6.79 -63.44 -11.81
N CYS A 409 5.59 -63.04 -11.39
CA CYS A 409 5.25 -62.76 -9.99
C CYS A 409 5.51 -63.98 -9.11
N ALA A 410 5.00 -65.15 -9.53
CA ALA A 410 5.16 -66.40 -8.78
C ALA A 410 6.62 -66.86 -8.69
N ARG A 411 7.39 -66.69 -9.75
CA ARG A 411 8.80 -67.17 -9.87
C ARG A 411 9.79 -66.31 -9.10
N PHE A 412 9.62 -64.95 -9.17
CA PHE A 412 10.60 -64.00 -8.67
C PHE A 412 10.13 -63.26 -7.41
N GLY A 413 8.89 -63.45 -6.96
CA GLY A 413 8.30 -62.72 -5.80
C GLY A 413 8.12 -61.23 -6.04
N ILE A 414 7.93 -60.86 -7.29
CA ILE A 414 7.66 -59.47 -7.72
C ILE A 414 6.15 -59.24 -7.83
N ASP A 415 5.73 -57.99 -7.79
CA ASP A 415 4.32 -57.64 -7.99
C ASP A 415 3.98 -57.37 -9.48
N ASP A 416 2.69 -57.15 -9.75
CA ASP A 416 2.16 -56.92 -11.08
C ASP A 416 2.79 -55.73 -11.80
N VAL A 417 3.06 -54.62 -11.07
CA VAL A 417 3.67 -53.39 -11.61
C VAL A 417 5.11 -53.64 -12.03
N GLN A 418 5.84 -54.38 -11.21
CA GLN A 418 7.23 -54.82 -11.51
C GLN A 418 7.26 -55.80 -12.69
N ALA A 419 6.34 -56.75 -12.72
CA ALA A 419 6.22 -57.73 -13.81
C ALA A 419 5.87 -57.05 -15.16
N ASP A 420 4.91 -56.15 -15.18
CA ASP A 420 4.57 -55.37 -16.36
C ASP A 420 5.74 -54.53 -16.85
N TYR A 421 6.53 -53.91 -15.94
CA TYR A 421 7.72 -53.17 -16.29
C TYR A 421 8.78 -54.09 -16.92
N VAL A 422 8.98 -55.31 -16.40
CA VAL A 422 9.87 -56.34 -16.99
C VAL A 422 9.41 -56.73 -18.39
N LEU A 423 8.11 -56.99 -18.60
CA LEU A 423 7.53 -57.37 -19.88
C LEU A 423 7.66 -56.26 -20.94
N ALA A 424 7.65 -55.01 -20.54
CA ALA A 424 7.82 -53.87 -21.43
C ALA A 424 9.26 -53.59 -21.84
N LEU A 425 10.27 -54.27 -21.22
CA LEU A 425 11.67 -54.03 -21.51
C LEU A 425 12.12 -54.65 -22.83
N GLN A 426 12.99 -53.93 -23.52
CA GLN A 426 13.69 -54.47 -24.69
C GLN A 426 14.76 -55.44 -24.22
N LEU A 427 14.84 -56.65 -24.85
CA LEU A 427 15.78 -57.71 -24.52
C LEU A 427 17.26 -57.26 -24.47
N ARG A 428 17.66 -56.24 -25.26
CA ARG A 428 19.01 -55.67 -25.25
C ARG A 428 19.42 -55.05 -23.92
N ARG A 429 18.46 -54.68 -23.05
CA ARG A 429 18.72 -54.07 -21.72
C ARG A 429 18.95 -55.13 -20.62
N LEU A 430 19.09 -56.34 -20.97
CA LEU A 430 19.33 -57.47 -20.06
C LEU A 430 20.78 -57.96 -20.10
N THR A 431 21.73 -57.13 -20.53
CA THR A 431 23.15 -57.48 -20.60
C THR A 431 23.86 -57.35 -19.23
N LYS A 432 25.02 -58.02 -19.08
CA LYS A 432 25.81 -57.92 -17.82
C LYS A 432 26.26 -56.50 -17.46
N LEU A 433 26.45 -55.64 -18.46
CA LEU A 433 26.82 -54.24 -18.26
C LEU A 433 25.63 -53.47 -17.64
N ASP A 434 24.44 -53.75 -18.10
CA ASP A 434 23.21 -53.14 -17.61
C ASP A 434 22.93 -53.49 -16.13
N VAL A 435 23.35 -54.65 -15.62
CA VAL A 435 23.22 -55.02 -14.19
C VAL A 435 24.05 -54.15 -13.28
N LEU A 436 25.28 -53.80 -13.69
CA LEU A 436 26.12 -52.92 -12.88
C LEU A 436 25.55 -51.52 -12.83
N GLU A 437 25.00 -51.04 -13.95
CA GLU A 437 24.29 -49.75 -14.01
C GLU A 437 23.03 -49.75 -13.12
N LEU A 438 22.20 -50.82 -13.17
CA LEU A 438 21.02 -50.98 -12.34
C LEU A 438 21.35 -51.03 -10.84
N ARG A 439 22.43 -51.73 -10.43
CA ARG A 439 22.88 -51.71 -9.02
C ARG A 439 23.31 -50.31 -8.59
N THR A 440 24.11 -49.64 -9.45
CA THR A 440 24.52 -48.26 -9.18
C THR A 440 23.33 -47.30 -9.09
N GLU A 441 22.29 -47.50 -9.94
CA GLU A 441 21.04 -46.76 -9.87
C GLU A 441 20.30 -47.06 -8.57
N ALA A 442 20.19 -48.34 -8.17
CA ALA A 442 19.54 -48.74 -6.92
C ALA A 442 20.20 -48.06 -5.69
N ASP A 443 21.56 -48.17 -5.60
CA ASP A 443 22.31 -47.54 -4.52
C ASP A 443 22.08 -46.02 -4.43
N LYS A 444 22.02 -45.35 -5.60
CA LYS A 444 21.70 -43.89 -5.65
C LYS A 444 20.29 -43.61 -5.21
N LEU A 445 19.30 -44.39 -5.65
CA LEU A 445 17.89 -44.23 -5.26
C LEU A 445 17.69 -44.50 -3.78
N ASP A 446 18.38 -45.52 -3.19
CA ASP A 446 18.35 -45.81 -1.77
C ASP A 446 18.91 -44.65 -0.93
N ALA A 447 20.07 -44.12 -1.35
CA ALA A 447 20.67 -42.96 -0.70
C ALA A 447 19.78 -41.71 -0.79
N GLU A 448 19.23 -41.44 -1.97
CA GLU A 448 18.32 -40.28 -2.18
C GLU A 448 17.01 -40.44 -1.37
N HIS A 449 16.42 -41.65 -1.35
CA HIS A 449 15.25 -41.97 -0.57
C HIS A 449 15.49 -41.70 0.93
N ALA A 450 16.61 -42.18 1.46
CA ALA A 450 16.98 -41.97 2.86
C ALA A 450 17.15 -40.47 3.18
N GLN A 451 17.87 -39.74 2.31
CA GLN A 451 18.07 -38.28 2.47
C GLN A 451 16.74 -37.51 2.46
N LEU A 452 15.83 -37.81 1.51
CA LEU A 452 14.54 -37.16 1.44
C LEU A 452 13.65 -37.48 2.63
N THR A 453 13.69 -38.75 3.11
CA THR A 453 12.94 -39.18 4.29
C THR A 453 13.45 -38.46 5.54
N GLU A 454 14.75 -38.34 5.75
CA GLU A 454 15.37 -37.59 6.85
C GLU A 454 15.00 -36.11 6.77
N LEU A 455 15.10 -35.49 5.57
CA LEU A 455 14.76 -34.09 5.34
C LEU A 455 13.31 -33.79 5.72
N LEU A 456 12.38 -34.65 5.32
CA LEU A 456 10.95 -34.49 5.61
C LEU A 456 10.67 -34.65 7.12
N ALA A 457 11.35 -35.58 7.79
CA ALA A 457 11.18 -35.84 9.20
C ALA A 457 11.79 -34.75 10.12
N SER A 458 12.86 -34.06 9.66
CA SER A 458 13.64 -33.14 10.48
C SER A 458 13.46 -31.67 10.07
N PRO A 459 12.73 -30.85 10.89
CA PRO A 459 12.68 -29.41 10.68
C PRO A 459 14.05 -28.72 10.69
N ASP A 460 15.01 -29.24 11.46
CA ASP A 460 16.34 -28.65 11.53
C ASP A 460 17.18 -28.98 10.28
N ALA A 461 17.04 -30.17 9.70
CA ALA A 461 17.62 -30.49 8.38
C ALA A 461 17.07 -29.55 7.29
N ARG A 462 15.77 -29.27 7.31
CA ARG A 462 15.17 -28.31 6.38
C ARG A 462 15.71 -26.90 6.56
N LYS A 463 15.89 -26.42 7.82
CA LYS A 463 16.52 -25.11 8.08
C LYS A 463 17.94 -25.03 7.52
N VAL A 464 18.73 -26.07 7.65
CA VAL A 464 20.08 -26.14 7.09
C VAL A 464 20.04 -26.03 5.56
N LEU A 465 19.13 -26.76 4.91
CA LEU A 465 18.93 -26.70 3.47
C LEU A 465 18.47 -25.29 3.03
N ILE A 466 17.49 -24.71 3.71
CA ILE A 466 16.98 -23.36 3.43
C ILE A 466 18.11 -22.32 3.60
N ASP A 467 18.93 -22.39 4.66
CA ASP A 467 20.09 -21.47 4.81
C ASP A 467 21.07 -21.59 3.63
N ALA A 468 21.35 -22.81 3.18
CA ALA A 468 22.21 -23.05 2.01
C ALA A 468 21.60 -22.46 0.72
N GLU A 469 20.31 -22.62 0.50
CA GLU A 469 19.59 -22.02 -0.63
C GLU A 469 19.57 -20.50 -0.58
N LEU A 470 19.38 -19.90 0.61
CA LEU A 470 19.47 -18.45 0.79
C LEU A 470 20.88 -17.93 0.49
N VAL A 471 21.94 -18.68 0.85
CA VAL A 471 23.34 -18.35 0.50
C VAL A 471 23.54 -18.39 -1.02
N GLU A 472 23.01 -19.41 -1.69
CA GLU A 472 23.09 -19.55 -3.15
C GLU A 472 22.34 -18.40 -3.85
N THR A 473 21.11 -18.13 -3.44
CA THR A 473 20.31 -17.04 -3.97
C THR A 473 20.97 -15.67 -3.75
N ALA A 474 21.64 -15.46 -2.61
CA ALA A 474 22.37 -14.23 -2.34
C ALA A 474 23.52 -13.97 -3.32
N LYS A 475 23.99 -14.98 -4.07
CA LYS A 475 24.99 -14.78 -5.11
C LYS A 475 24.46 -13.95 -6.29
N LEU A 476 23.15 -13.92 -6.51
CA LEU A 476 22.50 -13.06 -7.52
C LEU A 476 22.77 -11.58 -7.25
N PHE A 477 23.00 -11.22 -6.00
CA PHE A 477 23.14 -9.83 -5.54
C PHE A 477 24.59 -9.43 -5.22
N LYS A 478 25.60 -10.11 -5.78
CA LYS A 478 27.01 -9.83 -5.50
C LYS A 478 27.60 -8.64 -6.26
N SER A 479 27.03 -8.31 -7.43
CA SER A 479 27.56 -7.21 -8.26
C SER A 479 27.41 -5.85 -7.60
N ALA A 480 28.25 -4.89 -7.98
CA ALA A 480 28.25 -3.52 -7.44
C ALA A 480 26.92 -2.76 -7.63
N GLU A 481 26.08 -3.20 -8.60
CA GLU A 481 24.74 -2.63 -8.80
C GLU A 481 23.82 -2.80 -7.57
N PHE A 482 24.10 -3.80 -6.71
CA PHE A 482 23.38 -4.07 -5.48
C PHE A 482 24.03 -3.45 -4.23
N ASP A 483 25.10 -2.67 -4.37
CA ASP A 483 25.60 -1.85 -3.27
C ASP A 483 24.51 -0.86 -2.85
N ARG A 484 24.50 -0.49 -1.56
CA ARG A 484 23.50 0.46 -1.04
C ARG A 484 23.59 1.77 -1.82
N ARG A 485 22.46 2.24 -2.31
CA ARG A 485 22.34 3.50 -3.05
C ARG A 485 21.76 4.60 -2.20
N THR A 486 20.78 4.30 -1.37
CA THR A 486 20.15 5.29 -0.50
C THR A 486 21.02 5.55 0.72
N VAL A 487 21.40 6.78 0.94
CA VAL A 487 22.17 7.23 2.10
C VAL A 487 21.24 7.29 3.32
N LEU A 488 21.69 6.77 4.47
CA LEU A 488 21.01 6.90 5.74
C LEU A 488 21.69 8.03 6.53
N ASP A 489 21.10 9.21 6.48
CA ASP A 489 21.62 10.40 7.14
C ASP A 489 20.79 10.68 8.40
N PHE A 490 21.11 9.94 9.46
CA PHE A 490 20.37 9.97 10.72
C PHE A 490 20.62 11.23 11.55
N ASP A 491 21.74 11.93 11.30
CA ASP A 491 22.10 13.14 12.00
C ASP A 491 21.51 14.39 11.34
N ALA A 492 21.10 14.30 10.09
CA ALA A 492 20.46 15.39 9.38
C ALA A 492 19.02 15.65 9.86
N THR A 493 18.64 16.91 9.83
CA THR A 493 17.26 17.34 10.10
C THR A 493 16.51 17.65 8.81
N PRO A 494 15.20 17.31 8.72
CA PRO A 494 14.38 17.71 7.59
C PRO A 494 14.32 19.24 7.44
N VAL A 495 14.49 19.74 6.22
CA VAL A 495 14.42 21.19 5.93
C VAL A 495 13.03 21.73 6.19
N ALA A 496 11.98 20.97 5.86
CA ALA A 496 10.61 21.35 6.13
C ALA A 496 10.29 21.52 7.64
N ALA A 497 11.07 20.86 8.52
CA ALA A 497 10.96 21.03 9.97
C ALA A 497 11.79 22.20 10.50
N SER A 498 12.81 22.67 9.72
CA SER A 498 13.72 23.74 10.11
C SER A 498 13.32 25.12 9.56
N ILE A 499 12.40 25.15 8.59
CA ILE A 499 11.82 26.40 8.14
C ILE A 499 10.77 26.80 9.17
N ASP A 500 11.11 27.83 9.93
CA ASP A 500 10.17 28.57 10.74
C ASP A 500 8.97 28.90 9.85
N LYS A 501 7.79 28.38 10.19
CA LYS A 501 6.57 28.65 9.43
C LYS A 501 6.20 30.14 9.42
N ASP A 502 6.96 30.93 10.14
CA ASP A 502 6.81 32.37 10.37
C ASP A 502 7.75 33.28 9.56
N GLY A 503 8.44 32.76 8.52
CA GLY A 503 9.06 33.65 7.53
C GLY A 503 7.98 34.55 6.89
N PRO A 504 8.28 35.81 6.50
CA PRO A 504 7.26 36.75 6.00
C PRO A 504 6.61 36.21 4.73
N ARG A 505 5.57 35.41 4.89
CA ARG A 505 4.66 35.05 3.80
C ARG A 505 3.91 36.29 3.41
N LYS A 506 4.00 36.71 2.16
CA LYS A 506 3.03 37.70 1.64
C LYS A 506 1.65 37.14 1.91
N PRO A 507 0.78 37.80 2.69
CA PRO A 507 -0.54 37.30 2.93
C PRO A 507 -1.22 37.09 1.58
N ASN A 508 -1.82 35.93 1.36
CA ASN A 508 -2.73 35.71 0.24
C ASN A 508 -4.00 36.50 0.52
N ALA A 509 -3.95 37.81 0.28
CA ALA A 509 -5.01 38.77 0.56
C ALA A 509 -6.29 38.53 -0.23
N ALA A 510 -6.37 37.47 -0.99
CA ALA A 510 -7.44 37.26 -1.97
C ALA A 510 -8.40 36.09 -1.64
N TRP A 511 -8.07 35.19 -0.72
CA TRP A 511 -8.97 34.08 -0.44
C TRP A 511 -10.12 34.48 0.47
N ARG A 512 -11.34 34.10 0.07
CA ARG A 512 -12.58 34.27 0.81
C ARG A 512 -13.23 32.90 1.00
N LEU A 513 -13.80 32.67 2.17
CA LEU A 513 -14.56 31.47 2.50
C LEU A 513 -16.04 31.84 2.62
N ASP A 514 -16.89 31.21 1.81
CA ASP A 514 -18.33 31.40 1.91
C ASP A 514 -18.96 30.39 2.92
N HIS A 515 -20.19 30.64 3.26
CA HIS A 515 -20.95 29.81 4.22
C HIS A 515 -21.36 28.43 3.63
N GLN A 516 -21.16 28.21 2.34
CA GLN A 516 -21.40 26.93 1.65
C GLN A 516 -20.14 26.05 1.59
N GLY A 517 -19.02 26.50 2.16
CA GLY A 517 -17.76 25.75 2.21
C GLY A 517 -16.89 25.86 0.97
N PHE A 518 -17.06 26.91 0.17
CA PHE A 518 -16.19 27.17 -0.96
C PHE A 518 -15.23 28.32 -0.70
N LEU A 519 -13.97 28.06 -1.06
CA LEU A 519 -12.91 29.04 -1.07
C LEU A 519 -12.84 29.69 -2.46
N SER A 520 -12.91 31.00 -2.52
CA SER A 520 -12.85 31.77 -3.77
C SER A 520 -12.00 33.03 -3.62
N ASP A 521 -11.70 33.70 -4.72
CA ASP A 521 -11.03 35.00 -4.75
C ASP A 521 -12.00 36.20 -4.80
N SER A 522 -13.32 35.94 -4.87
CA SER A 522 -14.31 36.96 -5.14
C SER A 522 -15.54 36.96 -4.24
N HIS A 523 -15.87 35.84 -3.56
CA HIS A 523 -17.09 35.71 -2.75
C HIS A 523 -16.80 35.11 -1.37
N GLY A 524 -17.45 35.60 -0.35
CA GLY A 524 -17.33 35.17 1.05
C GLY A 524 -16.52 36.11 1.95
N ASP A 525 -16.26 35.70 3.18
CA ASP A 525 -15.47 36.46 4.14
C ASP A 525 -13.96 36.31 3.90
N VAL A 526 -13.21 37.41 4.08
CA VAL A 526 -11.77 37.45 3.82
C VAL A 526 -10.99 36.62 4.81
N LEU A 527 -10.16 35.70 4.30
CA LEU A 527 -9.40 34.73 5.09
C LEU A 527 -7.95 35.20 5.36
N ALA A 528 -7.56 36.43 5.02
CA ALA A 528 -6.19 36.91 4.98
C ALA A 528 -5.32 36.46 6.18
N ASP A 529 -5.67 36.88 7.39
CA ASP A 529 -5.01 36.51 8.65
C ASP A 529 -5.96 35.75 9.60
N GLY A 530 -7.18 35.42 9.15
CA GLY A 530 -8.20 34.76 9.93
C GLY A 530 -8.11 33.23 9.83
N LEU A 531 -8.73 32.56 10.80
CA LEU A 531 -8.91 31.13 10.84
C LEU A 531 -10.26 30.77 10.22
N GLY A 532 -10.26 30.19 9.01
CA GLY A 532 -11.47 29.64 8.41
C GLY A 532 -11.89 28.37 9.13
N TRP A 533 -13.21 28.15 9.20
CA TRP A 533 -13.76 26.94 9.82
C TRP A 533 -14.88 26.32 8.96
N ALA A 534 -15.05 25.03 9.10
CA ALA A 534 -16.14 24.25 8.51
C ALA A 534 -16.59 23.19 9.51
N VAL A 535 -17.90 22.97 9.62
CA VAL A 535 -18.50 21.99 10.55
C VAL A 535 -19.54 21.16 9.81
N TRP A 536 -19.53 19.85 10.07
CA TRP A 536 -20.45 18.86 9.50
C TRP A 536 -21.50 18.42 10.53
N THR A 537 -22.63 17.96 10.03
CA THR A 537 -23.73 17.44 10.85
C THR A 537 -23.31 16.19 11.65
N ASP A 538 -22.33 15.43 11.17
CA ASP A 538 -21.76 14.26 11.86
C ASP A 538 -20.81 14.59 13.01
N GLY A 539 -20.65 15.86 13.36
CA GLY A 539 -19.79 16.31 14.47
C GLY A 539 -18.33 16.56 14.09
N ARG A 540 -17.94 16.43 12.83
CA ARG A 540 -16.61 16.84 12.37
C ARG A 540 -16.47 18.35 12.36
N ILE A 541 -15.26 18.82 12.60
CA ILE A 541 -14.86 20.23 12.48
C ILE A 541 -13.51 20.33 11.78
N LYS A 542 -13.33 21.36 11.00
CA LYS A 542 -12.07 21.70 10.35
C LYS A 542 -11.74 23.16 10.56
N PHE A 543 -10.47 23.46 10.84
CA PHE A 543 -9.91 24.80 10.70
C PHE A 543 -8.96 24.86 9.51
N THR A 544 -8.89 25.98 8.82
CA THR A 544 -8.01 26.24 7.70
C THR A 544 -7.45 27.65 7.76
N THR A 545 -6.26 27.86 7.22
CA THR A 545 -5.64 29.18 7.10
C THR A 545 -5.36 29.50 5.64
N GLY A 546 -5.33 30.77 5.26
CA GLY A 546 -4.97 31.19 3.91
C GLY A 546 -3.59 30.72 3.46
N ALA A 547 -2.69 30.46 4.41
CA ALA A 547 -1.31 30.04 4.15
C ALA A 547 -1.15 28.62 3.53
N GLY A 548 -2.14 27.75 3.66
CA GLY A 548 -2.14 26.38 3.13
C GLY A 548 -2.90 26.21 1.81
N LEU A 549 -3.41 27.29 1.21
CA LEU A 549 -4.28 27.24 0.05
C LEU A 549 -3.53 27.59 -1.24
N PRO A 550 -3.90 26.99 -2.39
CA PRO A 550 -3.27 27.26 -3.67
C PRO A 550 -3.51 28.70 -4.14
N THR A 551 -2.53 29.32 -4.80
CA THR A 551 -2.56 30.73 -5.21
C THR A 551 -3.42 31.04 -6.45
N LYS A 552 -3.92 30.04 -7.18
CA LYS A 552 -4.54 30.21 -8.51
C LYS A 552 -5.81 29.39 -8.78
N VAL A 553 -6.60 29.07 -7.77
CA VAL A 553 -7.85 28.31 -8.00
C VAL A 553 -9.04 29.20 -7.72
N ARG A 554 -9.93 29.36 -8.70
CA ARG A 554 -11.05 30.33 -8.62
C ARG A 554 -12.23 29.90 -7.76
N HIS A 555 -12.37 28.61 -7.46
CA HIS A 555 -13.45 28.07 -6.63
C HIS A 555 -13.12 26.66 -6.19
N VAL A 556 -12.86 26.45 -4.91
CA VAL A 556 -12.43 25.15 -4.35
C VAL A 556 -13.21 24.84 -3.09
N PRO A 557 -13.71 23.61 -2.93
CA PRO A 557 -14.32 23.22 -1.66
C PRO A 557 -13.30 23.26 -0.52
N VAL A 558 -13.76 23.65 0.68
CA VAL A 558 -12.94 23.73 1.91
C VAL A 558 -12.42 22.34 2.33
N ALA A 559 -13.06 21.27 1.87
CA ALA A 559 -12.66 19.88 2.06
C ALA A 559 -13.01 19.05 0.82
N PRO A 560 -12.35 17.90 0.58
CA PRO A 560 -12.66 17.00 -0.53
C PRO A 560 -14.12 16.52 -0.54
N ASP A 561 -14.67 16.30 0.66
CA ASP A 561 -16.07 15.93 0.85
C ASP A 561 -16.80 17.00 1.65
N ILE A 562 -17.73 17.69 0.98
CA ILE A 562 -18.64 18.68 1.61
C ILE A 562 -20.03 18.10 1.86
N THR A 563 -20.24 16.82 1.65
CA THR A 563 -21.52 16.14 1.94
C THR A 563 -21.79 16.21 3.43
N GLY A 564 -22.97 16.65 3.81
CA GLY A 564 -23.34 16.86 5.21
C GLY A 564 -22.66 18.07 5.87
N LEU A 565 -22.04 18.97 5.10
CA LEU A 565 -21.55 20.25 5.63
C LEU A 565 -22.74 21.05 6.19
N LEU A 566 -22.64 21.43 7.47
CA LEU A 566 -23.64 22.25 8.12
C LEU A 566 -23.46 23.74 7.78
N CYS A 567 -22.25 24.22 7.99
CA CYS A 567 -21.88 25.62 7.70
C CYS A 567 -20.36 25.81 7.77
N SER A 568 -19.93 26.95 7.27
CA SER A 568 -18.54 27.39 7.31
C SER A 568 -18.45 28.92 7.40
N GLY A 569 -17.28 29.45 7.73
CA GLY A 569 -17.05 30.88 7.86
C GLY A 569 -15.64 31.20 8.35
N VAL A 570 -15.40 32.46 8.68
CA VAL A 570 -14.14 32.92 9.26
C VAL A 570 -14.33 33.17 10.75
N LEU A 571 -13.42 32.67 11.57
CA LEU A 571 -13.47 32.83 13.02
C LEU A 571 -12.85 34.18 13.41
N PRO A 572 -13.55 35.00 14.20
CA PRO A 572 -12.99 36.24 14.77
C PRO A 572 -11.75 35.91 15.63
N GLU A 573 -10.82 36.86 15.71
CA GLU A 573 -9.64 36.71 16.54
C GLU A 573 -10.02 36.53 18.03
N GLY A 574 -9.42 35.56 18.69
CA GLY A 574 -9.70 35.21 20.08
C GLY A 574 -11.05 34.51 20.32
N ALA A 575 -11.82 34.22 19.28
CA ALA A 575 -13.10 33.53 19.42
C ALA A 575 -12.92 32.02 19.58
N HIS A 576 -13.82 31.39 20.33
CA HIS A 576 -13.97 29.94 20.44
C HIS A 576 -15.10 29.44 19.55
N MET A 577 -15.05 28.16 19.19
CA MET A 577 -16.15 27.52 18.47
C MET A 577 -17.05 26.76 19.43
N VAL A 578 -18.34 26.95 19.30
CA VAL A 578 -19.35 26.16 20.03
C VAL A 578 -20.14 25.30 19.06
N LEU A 579 -20.15 24.00 19.30
CA LEU A 579 -20.97 23.03 18.56
C LEU A 579 -22.19 22.67 19.40
N VAL A 580 -23.37 22.70 18.78
CA VAL A 580 -24.66 22.39 19.44
C VAL A 580 -25.29 21.21 18.73
N THR A 581 -25.66 20.16 19.46
CA THR A 581 -26.32 18.99 18.89
C THR A 581 -27.83 19.03 19.04
N ARG A 582 -28.55 18.31 18.20
CA ARG A 582 -30.01 18.16 18.21
C ARG A 582 -30.53 17.63 19.54
N ARG A 583 -29.77 16.78 20.24
CA ARG A 583 -30.10 16.23 21.57
C ARG A 583 -29.76 17.18 22.74
N GLY A 584 -29.56 18.48 22.48
CA GLY A 584 -29.34 19.49 23.50
C GLY A 584 -27.99 19.43 24.21
N ARG A 585 -26.95 18.89 23.52
CA ARG A 585 -25.58 18.95 24.02
C ARG A 585 -24.82 20.10 23.37
N LEU A 586 -23.81 20.58 24.07
CA LEU A 586 -23.02 21.72 23.66
C LEU A 586 -21.55 21.45 24.00
N LEU A 587 -20.64 21.75 23.06
CA LEU A 587 -19.19 21.68 23.28
C LEU A 587 -18.53 22.96 22.81
N ARG A 588 -17.83 23.65 23.73
CA ARG A 588 -16.99 24.81 23.44
C ARG A 588 -15.55 24.35 23.24
N ILE A 589 -14.96 24.67 22.09
CA ILE A 589 -13.63 24.26 21.68
C ILE A 589 -12.77 25.52 21.49
N ASP A 590 -11.57 25.51 22.06
CA ASP A 590 -10.51 26.45 21.73
C ASP A 590 -9.92 26.04 20.36
N PRO A 591 -9.84 26.93 19.36
CA PRO A 591 -9.31 26.61 18.07
C PRO A 591 -7.87 26.08 18.10
N SER A 592 -7.06 26.47 19.07
CA SER A 592 -5.66 26.06 19.22
C SER A 592 -5.46 24.56 19.42
N VAL A 593 -6.48 23.83 19.87
CA VAL A 593 -6.41 22.36 20.07
C VAL A 593 -6.60 21.57 18.78
N ILE A 594 -6.87 22.22 17.65
CA ILE A 594 -7.05 21.62 16.34
C ILE A 594 -6.08 22.25 15.34
N ASN A 595 -5.13 21.47 14.86
CA ASN A 595 -4.20 21.94 13.82
C ASN A 595 -4.95 22.32 12.54
N PRO A 596 -4.72 23.50 11.96
CA PRO A 596 -5.30 23.89 10.69
C PRO A 596 -4.92 22.91 9.58
N GLN A 597 -5.86 22.62 8.68
CA GLN A 597 -5.72 21.69 7.57
C GLN A 597 -5.83 22.43 6.24
N GLY A 598 -5.08 21.97 5.22
CA GLY A 598 -5.25 22.44 3.84
C GLY A 598 -6.56 21.94 3.20
N ALA A 599 -6.87 22.35 1.98
CA ALA A 599 -8.09 21.98 1.26
C ALA A 599 -8.31 20.44 1.14
N ALA A 600 -7.23 19.66 1.13
CA ALA A 600 -7.32 18.19 1.06
C ALA A 600 -7.71 17.48 2.37
N GLY A 601 -7.83 18.19 3.50
CA GLY A 601 -8.22 17.60 4.79
C GLY A 601 -9.74 17.51 4.95
N ASN A 602 -10.26 16.40 5.50
CA ASN A 602 -11.69 16.17 5.73
C ASN A 602 -12.20 16.54 7.12
N GLY A 603 -11.40 17.29 7.88
CA GLY A 603 -11.72 17.65 9.26
C GLY A 603 -11.38 16.55 10.27
N VAL A 604 -11.65 16.82 11.53
CA VAL A 604 -11.41 15.94 12.68
C VAL A 604 -12.65 15.87 13.56
N ALA A 605 -12.75 14.88 14.45
CA ALA A 605 -13.83 14.80 15.41
C ALA A 605 -13.85 16.04 16.30
N GLY A 606 -14.88 16.86 16.16
CA GLY A 606 -15.16 18.04 16.98
C GLY A 606 -15.92 17.66 18.23
N ILE A 607 -17.16 17.18 18.09
CA ILE A 607 -18.01 16.68 19.16
C ILE A 607 -18.40 15.23 18.92
N ARG A 608 -18.45 14.41 19.98
CA ARG A 608 -18.96 13.03 19.91
C ARG A 608 -20.49 13.08 20.05
N LEU A 609 -21.19 12.60 19.08
CA LEU A 609 -22.64 12.42 19.09
C LEU A 609 -23.01 11.31 20.08
N ALA A 610 -24.07 11.49 20.84
CA ALA A 610 -24.36 10.64 22.00
C ALA A 610 -25.14 9.37 21.66
N GLU A 611 -25.95 9.39 20.59
CA GLU A 611 -26.88 8.32 20.20
C GLU A 611 -27.08 8.31 18.68
N ASP A 612 -27.56 7.20 18.13
CA ASP A 612 -28.01 7.13 16.74
C ASP A 612 -29.10 8.18 16.47
N GLY A 613 -28.92 8.96 15.41
CA GLY A 613 -29.80 10.05 15.01
C GLY A 613 -29.57 11.39 15.72
N ASP A 614 -28.52 11.55 16.56
CA ASP A 614 -28.05 12.87 16.99
C ASP A 614 -27.19 13.49 15.86
N GLU A 615 -27.27 14.79 15.72
CA GLU A 615 -26.49 15.56 14.74
C GLU A 615 -26.17 16.96 15.27
N VAL A 616 -25.11 17.56 14.72
CA VAL A 616 -24.81 18.98 14.98
C VAL A 616 -25.79 19.83 14.18
N ILE A 617 -26.50 20.74 14.89
CA ILE A 617 -27.50 21.65 14.30
C ILE A 617 -27.05 23.10 14.26
N ALA A 618 -26.02 23.46 15.01
CA ALA A 618 -25.44 24.79 14.95
C ALA A 618 -23.94 24.78 15.31
N ALA A 619 -23.17 25.60 14.61
CA ALA A 619 -21.78 25.92 14.90
C ALA A 619 -21.70 27.45 15.09
N LEU A 620 -21.33 27.87 16.30
CA LEU A 620 -21.44 29.25 16.73
C LEU A 620 -20.07 29.77 17.18
N PRO A 621 -19.44 30.70 16.43
CA PRO A 621 -18.28 31.44 16.92
C PRO A 621 -18.70 32.32 18.10
N ILE A 622 -17.98 32.29 19.22
CA ILE A 622 -18.22 33.09 20.40
C ILE A 622 -16.93 33.77 20.91
N ALA A 623 -16.99 35.04 21.21
CA ALA A 623 -15.89 35.77 21.84
C ALA A 623 -15.78 35.48 23.35
N GLY A 624 -16.89 35.11 23.97
CA GLY A 624 -16.97 34.83 25.41
C GLY A 624 -16.85 36.07 26.30
N VAL A 625 -17.20 37.26 25.77
CA VAL A 625 -17.09 38.54 26.48
C VAL A 625 -18.45 39.23 26.56
N GLY A 626 -18.64 40.05 27.60
CA GLY A 626 -19.81 40.88 27.75
C GLY A 626 -21.11 40.12 28.00
N ALA A 627 -22.17 40.52 27.29
CA ALA A 627 -23.52 39.94 27.39
C ALA A 627 -23.81 38.84 26.36
N GLU A 628 -22.78 38.28 25.74
CA GLU A 628 -22.90 37.25 24.70
C GLU A 628 -23.62 36.01 25.26
N ALA A 629 -24.63 35.57 24.55
CA ALA A 629 -25.46 34.46 24.97
C ALA A 629 -25.98 33.62 23.79
N ILE A 630 -26.28 32.35 24.04
CA ILE A 630 -26.87 31.41 23.09
C ILE A 630 -28.35 31.21 23.42
N LEU A 631 -29.24 31.43 22.45
CA LEU A 631 -30.63 31.03 22.48
C LEU A 631 -30.78 29.66 21.84
N SER A 632 -31.30 28.69 22.56
CA SER A 632 -31.68 27.36 22.05
C SER A 632 -33.20 27.21 22.05
N LEU A 633 -33.75 26.71 20.97
CA LEU A 633 -35.19 26.53 20.73
C LEU A 633 -35.53 25.06 20.57
N SER A 634 -36.60 24.63 21.23
CA SER A 634 -37.28 23.34 21.02
C SER A 634 -38.76 23.59 20.64
N GLU A 635 -39.51 22.55 20.33
CA GLU A 635 -40.93 22.71 19.96
C GLU A 635 -41.79 23.36 21.05
N LYS A 636 -41.47 23.11 22.32
CA LYS A 636 -42.29 23.56 23.46
C LYS A 636 -41.61 24.59 24.32
N GLY A 637 -40.35 24.94 24.05
CA GLY A 637 -39.62 25.84 24.92
C GLY A 637 -38.38 26.45 24.30
N TRP A 638 -37.76 27.34 25.05
CA TRP A 638 -36.50 27.97 24.73
C TRP A 638 -35.67 28.24 25.99
N LYS A 639 -34.37 28.40 25.80
CA LYS A 639 -33.44 28.76 26.87
C LYS A 639 -32.37 29.72 26.36
N VAL A 640 -32.01 30.71 27.21
CA VAL A 640 -30.82 31.54 26.97
C VAL A 640 -29.70 31.11 27.92
N THR A 641 -28.54 30.83 27.37
CA THR A 641 -27.33 30.42 28.10
C THR A 641 -26.23 31.44 27.89
N ALA A 642 -25.65 31.98 28.98
CA ALA A 642 -24.52 32.90 28.87
C ALA A 642 -23.26 32.16 28.34
N CYS A 643 -22.55 32.76 27.37
CA CYS A 643 -21.37 32.13 26.77
C CYS A 643 -20.22 31.95 27.78
N ASN A 644 -20.13 32.80 28.81
CA ASN A 644 -19.15 32.72 29.89
C ASN A 644 -19.34 31.50 30.80
N ASP A 645 -20.55 30.96 30.88
CA ASP A 645 -20.86 29.78 31.71
C ASP A 645 -20.53 28.47 31.03
N ILE A 646 -20.10 28.49 29.74
CA ILE A 646 -19.79 27.33 28.95
C ILE A 646 -18.32 26.97 29.12
N PRO A 647 -17.99 25.82 29.74
CA PRO A 647 -16.61 25.40 29.93
C PRO A 647 -15.92 25.05 28.59
N VAL A 648 -14.70 25.53 28.42
CA VAL A 648 -13.85 25.12 27.32
C VAL A 648 -13.40 23.65 27.51
N LYS A 649 -13.54 22.83 26.51
CA LYS A 649 -13.15 21.41 26.53
C LYS A 649 -12.37 21.02 25.28
N GLY A 650 -11.63 19.89 25.35
CA GLY A 650 -10.94 19.34 24.20
C GLY A 650 -11.90 18.81 23.13
N ARG A 651 -11.42 18.73 21.88
CA ARG A 651 -12.16 18.18 20.74
C ARG A 651 -12.53 16.70 20.96
N GLY A 652 -13.57 16.20 20.30
CA GLY A 652 -14.03 14.81 20.38
C GLY A 652 -14.70 14.43 21.68
N GLY A 653 -14.95 15.38 22.57
CA GLY A 653 -15.71 15.18 23.81
C GLY A 653 -17.23 15.06 23.56
N ALA A 654 -17.95 14.42 24.48
CA ALA A 654 -19.41 14.24 24.37
C ALA A 654 -20.21 15.54 24.66
N GLY A 655 -19.56 16.68 24.92
CA GLY A 655 -20.19 17.92 25.27
C GLY A 655 -20.85 17.87 26.65
N VAL A 656 -21.60 18.96 26.98
CA VAL A 656 -22.39 19.07 28.21
C VAL A 656 -23.87 19.26 27.84
N GLY A 657 -24.76 18.66 28.61
CA GLY A 657 -26.20 18.93 28.48
C GLY A 657 -26.48 20.37 28.90
N PHE A 658 -27.10 21.17 28.05
CA PHE A 658 -27.36 22.59 28.34
C PHE A 658 -28.82 23.01 28.18
N HIS A 659 -29.58 22.28 27.38
CA HIS A 659 -31.01 22.54 27.21
C HIS A 659 -31.83 21.44 27.91
N PRO A 660 -32.58 21.76 28.99
CA PRO A 660 -33.48 20.79 29.62
C PRO A 660 -34.77 20.68 28.82
N PHE A 661 -35.07 19.50 28.33
CA PHE A 661 -36.31 19.21 27.61
C PHE A 661 -37.50 19.03 28.58
N VAL A 662 -38.69 19.43 28.18
CA VAL A 662 -39.93 19.16 28.90
C VAL A 662 -40.50 17.80 28.47
N ALA A 663 -41.45 17.25 29.25
CA ALA A 663 -42.04 15.95 28.97
C ALA A 663 -42.62 15.88 27.54
N GLY A 664 -42.15 14.88 26.77
CA GLY A 664 -42.53 14.67 25.37
C GLY A 664 -41.71 15.49 24.37
N GLU A 665 -40.59 16.02 24.78
CA GLU A 665 -39.57 16.64 23.93
C GLU A 665 -38.21 15.96 24.13
N ASN A 666 -37.44 15.84 23.07
CA ASN A 666 -36.09 15.31 23.14
C ASN A 666 -35.14 15.93 22.11
N MET A 667 -35.60 16.96 21.38
CA MET A 667 -34.83 17.55 20.27
C MET A 667 -34.90 19.09 20.29
N LEU A 668 -33.78 19.71 19.89
CA LEU A 668 -33.70 21.12 19.54
C LEU A 668 -34.06 21.34 18.08
N LEU A 669 -34.74 22.45 17.81
CA LEU A 669 -35.03 22.93 16.47
C LEU A 669 -33.89 23.80 15.92
N SER A 670 -33.35 24.68 16.78
CA SER A 670 -32.27 25.58 16.40
C SER A 670 -31.48 26.10 17.60
N ALA A 671 -30.31 26.66 17.33
CA ALA A 671 -29.54 27.46 18.29
C ALA A 671 -28.91 28.65 17.57
N THR A 672 -28.86 29.80 18.22
CA THR A 672 -28.27 31.04 17.70
C THR A 672 -27.53 31.80 18.78
N VAL A 673 -26.58 32.65 18.42
CA VAL A 673 -25.80 33.48 19.34
C VAL A 673 -26.10 34.95 19.12
N SER A 674 -26.08 35.75 20.20
CA SER A 674 -26.13 37.20 20.13
C SER A 674 -25.07 37.80 21.06
N ALA A 675 -24.27 38.73 20.53
CA ALA A 675 -23.21 39.42 21.27
C ALA A 675 -23.75 40.31 22.40
N THR A 676 -25.00 40.77 22.29
CA THR A 676 -25.65 41.68 23.22
C THR A 676 -26.75 41.00 24.05
N GLY A 677 -26.95 39.69 23.87
CA GLY A 677 -27.99 38.90 24.49
C GLY A 677 -29.35 39.01 23.77
N PHE A 678 -30.44 38.64 24.45
CA PHE A 678 -31.77 38.52 23.87
C PHE A 678 -32.81 39.32 24.65
N THR A 679 -33.86 39.78 23.97
CA THR A 679 -35.03 40.49 24.56
C THR A 679 -36.33 39.75 24.24
N ARG A 680 -37.31 39.88 25.13
CA ARG A 680 -38.69 39.45 24.91
C ARG A 680 -39.65 40.57 25.27
N GLY A 681 -40.50 40.98 24.34
CA GLY A 681 -41.39 42.13 24.55
C GLY A 681 -40.68 43.42 24.98
N GLY A 682 -39.45 43.67 24.39
CA GLY A 682 -38.62 44.85 24.71
C GLY A 682 -37.85 44.77 26.04
N LYS A 683 -38.01 43.70 26.83
CA LYS A 683 -37.29 43.54 28.11
C LYS A 683 -36.14 42.53 27.91
N LYS A 684 -34.93 42.85 28.44
CA LYS A 684 -33.76 42.00 28.37
C LYS A 684 -34.01 40.67 29.09
N VAL A 685 -33.77 39.55 28.42
CA VAL A 685 -33.84 38.21 29.00
C VAL A 685 -32.53 37.95 29.75
N LYS A 686 -32.62 37.64 31.05
CA LYS A 686 -31.43 37.21 31.82
C LYS A 686 -30.98 35.81 31.34
N ALA A 687 -29.70 35.68 31.08
CA ALA A 687 -29.09 34.38 30.89
C ALA A 687 -29.05 33.64 32.25
N GLU A 688 -29.52 32.41 32.29
CA GLU A 688 -29.52 31.61 33.51
C GLU A 688 -28.39 30.60 33.46
N SER A 689 -27.50 30.68 34.45
CA SER A 689 -26.50 29.64 34.66
C SER A 689 -27.19 28.38 35.17
N ARG A 690 -26.95 27.28 34.47
CA ARG A 690 -27.30 25.91 34.86
C ARG A 690 -28.64 25.67 35.49
N ALA A 691 -29.59 25.20 34.73
CA ALA A 691 -30.71 24.37 35.14
C ALA A 691 -31.86 25.03 35.86
N LYS A 692 -33.01 24.84 35.36
CA LYS A 692 -34.33 24.76 36.00
C LYS A 692 -35.41 25.72 35.56
N SER A 693 -35.22 26.72 34.77
CA SER A 693 -36.40 27.42 34.25
C SER A 693 -36.61 27.19 32.76
N THR A 694 -37.44 26.23 32.45
CA THR A 694 -38.05 26.09 31.12
C THR A 694 -39.15 27.18 31.04
N ILE A 695 -38.90 28.28 30.36
CA ILE A 695 -39.95 29.24 30.06
C ILE A 695 -40.81 28.62 28.96
N LYS A 696 -42.04 28.20 29.29
CA LYS A 696 -43.00 27.68 28.33
C LYS A 696 -43.47 28.82 27.41
N GLY A 697 -43.39 28.66 26.12
CA GLY A 697 -43.91 29.57 25.11
C GLY A 697 -43.21 29.43 23.76
N ALA A 698 -43.89 29.73 22.67
CA ALA A 698 -43.31 29.72 21.33
C ALA A 698 -42.13 30.72 21.29
N GLY A 699 -40.96 30.26 20.85
CA GLY A 699 -39.73 31.05 20.79
C GLY A 699 -39.75 32.25 19.81
N SER A 700 -40.84 32.42 19.09
CA SER A 700 -41.04 33.51 18.14
C SER A 700 -40.99 34.91 18.71
N ASP A 701 -41.18 35.06 20.04
CA ASP A 701 -41.19 36.37 20.71
C ASP A 701 -39.82 36.80 21.25
N VAL A 702 -38.79 35.96 21.08
CA VAL A 702 -37.45 36.28 21.57
C VAL A 702 -36.59 36.73 20.42
N ALA A 703 -36.07 37.92 20.48
CA ALA A 703 -35.22 38.54 19.47
C ALA A 703 -33.85 38.95 20.04
N PRO A 704 -32.78 38.97 19.21
CA PRO A 704 -31.50 39.55 19.61
C PRO A 704 -31.69 41.01 20.09
N THR A 705 -30.99 41.40 21.14
CA THR A 705 -30.97 42.81 21.58
C THR A 705 -30.26 43.62 20.50
N ALA A 706 -30.90 44.71 20.04
CA ALA A 706 -30.25 45.62 19.10
C ALA A 706 -28.94 46.16 19.70
N ALA A 707 -27.85 46.14 18.95
CA ALA A 707 -26.63 46.80 19.36
C ALA A 707 -26.95 48.31 19.48
N ALA A 708 -26.62 48.91 20.58
CA ALA A 708 -26.62 50.36 20.69
C ALA A 708 -25.57 50.87 19.71
N GLY A 709 -25.99 51.67 18.73
CA GLY A 709 -25.19 52.21 17.64
C GLY A 709 -24.02 53.04 18.09
#